data_af0ee60a62b6ab11e20461ac2ca3b85c
#
_entry.id   af0ee60a62b6ab11e20461ac2ca3b85c
#
_cell.length_a   1.000
_cell.length_b   1.000
_cell.length_c   1.000
_cell.angle_alpha   90.00
_cell.angle_beta   90.00
_cell.angle_gamma   90.00
#
_symmetry.space_group_name_H-M   'P 1'
#
loop_
_entity.id
_entity.type
_entity.pdbx_description
1 polymer ?
#
loop_
_entity_poly.entity_id
_entity_poly.type
_entity_poly.pdbx_seq_one_letter_code
_entity_poly.pdbx_strand_id
1 'polypeptide(L)'
;MKPTRILSILTIASAVLLCSCQAQKPSFVRVEDGQFVCENYPSHFVGTNFWYGAILGSEGVGGDRARLEAELDTLKALGMTNLRVLVGGDGPDGIPTRVSPTLQKEPGVYNDTIFWGLDYLLAEMAERNMKAVLYINNSWEWSGGYGMYLEWAGAGKALIPAEVGYTAYCNSVSEFVTNEKAKEFFYDHVRHVVSRTNTVTGKPYKDDPAIFSWQIGNEPRCFRPDSLGQAAFVDFMWTTAALIKSLDPNHLVSSGSEGRHGCEGSLPLWEKVHSCPDIDYMNIHIWPYNWSWVRENTLKTNLPIAIANTDEYINEHLAIAEKYGKPVVLEEFGFPRDDFQFAQGTPTTSRDAYYKHVFSRIEESAKAGGLFAGLNFWGWGGLASQSETNIYWQPGDDYCGDPAQEQQGLNSVYACDESTIAVIKTATEAISKALLPEARFVLEQNAGIFEGEGPHTLEVSLNAAREVEADFELEVSTDFGEAVQTFSKSAELVKGPNGLAFDLGLEPGFYKAVLYIVRNGVRTELARTNLGFDPEQIISAQDKQPDFEEFWSNTLQELASVAPEYKLIPLKEHSNDVREAFRVEMKSLGGETISGLLYMPVAEGKYPAMISYMGYGSDVWYADPSSNPQMIEFMLCIRNQAFNRQPGEKDDWCARGIADKNTYYYRGAFADAVRAIDFVCSLDKTDTDRVFASGESQGGALTFAAASLDDRLKAIAPSAPFLCDYPDYFVLAGWPGDPIKAAAKEAGMSDEDMYKVLSYFDIKNFTDRIQCPVIMAIGLQDPVCPPHTNFAAYNHIKTEKSWICYPLSGHNVWQQEGWPVAKEDFFEKYL
;
A
#
# COMPACT_ATOMS: atom_id res chain seq x y z
N MET A 1 40.90 70.99 3.31
CA MET A 1 39.48 71.04 3.26
C MET A 1 39.00 69.60 3.03
N LYS A 2 38.34 69.04 4.01
CA LYS A 2 37.82 67.62 3.94
C LYS A 2 36.48 67.60 3.21
N PRO A 3 36.15 66.61 2.39
CA PRO A 3 34.78 66.35 1.96
C PRO A 3 34.07 65.35 2.90
N THR A 4 32.88 65.74 3.30
CA THR A 4 31.94 65.01 4.14
C THR A 4 31.37 63.80 3.42
N ARG A 5 31.45 62.64 4.04
CA ARG A 5 30.74 61.43 3.62
C ARG A 5 29.30 61.43 4.12
N ILE A 6 28.35 61.35 3.22
CA ILE A 6 26.93 61.13 3.53
C ILE A 6 26.77 59.60 3.68
N LEU A 7 26.32 59.23 4.87
CA LEU A 7 26.01 57.82 5.20
C LEU A 7 24.53 57.62 4.89
N SER A 8 24.23 56.85 3.81
CA SER A 8 22.86 56.39 3.52
C SER A 8 22.54 55.16 4.36
N ILE A 9 21.64 55.35 5.32
CA ILE A 9 21.06 54.23 6.11
C ILE A 9 19.98 53.57 5.27
N LEU A 10 20.24 52.39 4.77
CA LEU A 10 19.21 51.49 4.23
C LEU A 10 18.50 50.81 5.42
N THR A 11 17.27 51.19 5.65
CA THR A 11 16.36 50.50 6.56
C THR A 11 15.79 49.29 5.85
N ILE A 12 16.29 48.10 6.16
CA ILE A 12 15.69 46.83 5.74
C ILE A 12 14.48 46.60 6.67
N ALA A 13 13.31 46.81 6.12
CA ALA A 13 12.06 46.38 6.76
C ALA A 13 11.92 44.87 6.62
N SER A 14 12.27 44.12 7.64
CA SER A 14 11.95 42.73 7.77
C SER A 14 10.43 42.60 7.95
N ALA A 15 9.74 42.25 6.87
CA ALA A 15 8.38 41.79 6.96
C ALA A 15 8.39 40.39 7.61
N VAL A 16 8.18 40.31 8.91
CA VAL A 16 7.85 39.07 9.60
C VAL A 16 6.44 38.72 9.14
N LEU A 17 6.35 37.77 8.18
CA LEU A 17 5.11 37.05 7.91
C LEU A 17 4.77 36.28 9.20
N LEU A 18 3.93 36.84 10.04
CA LEU A 18 3.16 36.10 11.02
C LEU A 18 2.19 35.21 10.21
N CYS A 19 2.61 34.00 9.83
CA CYS A 19 1.66 32.93 9.61
C CYS A 19 0.92 32.76 10.93
N SER A 20 -0.27 33.32 11.02
CA SER A 20 -1.22 32.91 12.03
C SER A 20 -1.57 31.46 11.73
N CYS A 21 -0.89 30.50 12.37
CA CYS A 21 -1.48 29.21 12.62
C CYS A 21 -2.77 29.49 13.41
N GLN A 22 -3.87 29.65 12.69
CA GLN A 22 -5.16 29.42 13.32
C GLN A 22 -5.13 27.94 13.70
N ALA A 23 -4.96 27.66 15.00
CA ALA A 23 -5.18 26.33 15.53
C ALA A 23 -6.59 25.94 15.05
N GLN A 24 -6.66 24.97 14.15
CA GLN A 24 -7.91 24.43 13.65
C GLN A 24 -8.73 24.02 14.86
N LYS A 25 -9.99 24.49 14.96
CA LYS A 25 -10.87 24.07 16.06
C LYS A 25 -11.01 22.56 15.98
N PRO A 26 -10.76 21.83 17.07
CA PRO A 26 -10.93 20.40 17.10
C PRO A 26 -12.34 20.03 16.61
N SER A 27 -12.43 19.09 15.69
CA SER A 27 -13.70 18.75 15.06
C SER A 27 -14.28 17.48 15.68
N PHE A 28 -15.55 17.55 16.04
CA PHE A 28 -16.30 16.40 16.50
C PHE A 28 -16.71 15.52 15.33
N VAL A 29 -16.81 14.21 15.56
CA VAL A 29 -17.37 13.30 14.58
C VAL A 29 -18.88 13.51 14.52
N ARG A 30 -19.44 13.58 13.31
CA ARG A 30 -20.87 13.73 13.03
C ARG A 30 -21.33 12.59 12.13
N VAL A 31 -22.64 12.40 12.06
CA VAL A 31 -23.27 11.55 11.05
C VAL A 31 -23.92 12.45 10.00
N GLU A 32 -23.49 12.35 8.77
CA GLU A 32 -24.04 13.07 7.63
C GLU A 32 -24.28 12.06 6.49
N ASP A 33 -25.48 12.02 5.93
CA ASP A 33 -25.87 11.11 4.86
C ASP A 33 -25.52 9.63 5.12
N GLY A 34 -25.64 9.20 6.38
CA GLY A 34 -25.35 7.84 6.80
C GLY A 34 -23.87 7.52 6.94
N GLN A 35 -22.99 8.52 6.87
CA GLN A 35 -21.56 8.37 7.03
C GLN A 35 -21.05 9.06 8.31
N PHE A 36 -20.05 8.52 8.94
CA PHE A 36 -19.25 9.31 9.88
C PHE A 36 -18.43 10.34 9.11
N VAL A 37 -18.47 11.57 9.60
CA VAL A 37 -17.71 12.69 9.04
C VAL A 37 -16.92 13.37 10.15
N CYS A 38 -15.61 13.49 9.92
CA CYS A 38 -14.72 14.25 10.77
C CYS A 38 -13.97 15.25 9.89
N GLU A 39 -13.97 16.55 10.27
CA GLU A 39 -13.28 17.59 9.50
C GLU A 39 -13.69 17.64 8.01
N ASN A 40 -14.97 17.41 7.74
CA ASN A 40 -15.59 17.34 6.41
C ASN A 40 -15.17 16.14 5.55
N TYR A 41 -14.42 15.19 6.10
CA TYR A 41 -14.04 13.97 5.39
C TYR A 41 -14.80 12.75 5.92
N PRO A 42 -15.16 11.79 5.03
CA PRO A 42 -15.72 10.53 5.46
C PRO A 42 -14.70 9.76 6.31
N SER A 43 -15.22 9.06 7.30
CA SER A 43 -14.42 8.26 8.21
C SER A 43 -14.98 6.85 8.31
N HIS A 44 -14.20 5.87 7.88
CA HIS A 44 -14.38 4.48 8.23
C HIS A 44 -13.18 4.09 9.07
N PHE A 45 -13.35 3.21 10.04
CA PHE A 45 -12.26 2.89 10.93
C PHE A 45 -12.17 1.39 11.26
N VAL A 46 -10.94 0.95 11.49
CA VAL A 46 -10.60 -0.25 12.24
C VAL A 46 -10.08 0.20 13.58
N GLY A 47 -10.69 -0.31 14.64
CA GLY A 47 -10.29 -0.08 15.99
C GLY A 47 -10.24 -1.37 16.79
N THR A 48 -10.12 -1.25 18.09
CA THR A 48 -10.08 -2.39 18.99
C THR A 48 -10.75 -2.09 20.33
N ASN A 49 -11.14 -3.14 21.03
CA ASN A 49 -11.53 -3.05 22.42
C ASN A 49 -10.28 -2.94 23.30
N PHE A 50 -10.19 -1.82 24.00
CA PHE A 50 -9.11 -1.50 24.95
C PHE A 50 -9.76 -1.17 26.31
N TRP A 51 -10.66 -2.07 26.76
CA TRP A 51 -11.55 -1.88 27.87
C TRP A 51 -10.83 -1.49 29.16
N TYR A 52 -9.62 -2.00 29.38
CA TYR A 52 -8.82 -1.74 30.58
C TYR A 52 -8.00 -0.43 30.51
N GLY A 53 -8.13 0.36 29.48
CA GLY A 53 -7.30 1.55 29.24
C GLY A 53 -7.33 2.58 30.38
N ALA A 54 -8.47 2.78 31.01
CA ALA A 54 -8.58 3.68 32.17
C ALA A 54 -7.79 3.16 33.39
N ILE A 55 -7.75 1.85 33.60
CA ILE A 55 -6.96 1.23 34.67
C ILE A 55 -5.48 1.39 34.36
N LEU A 56 -5.08 1.07 33.13
CA LEU A 56 -3.68 1.16 32.70
C LEU A 56 -3.15 2.61 32.80
N GLY A 57 -3.97 3.62 32.49
CA GLY A 57 -3.63 5.05 32.61
C GLY A 57 -3.59 5.57 34.03
N SER A 58 -4.02 4.78 35.02
CA SER A 58 -4.05 5.20 36.43
C SER A 58 -2.66 5.15 37.10
N GLU A 59 -2.52 5.82 38.23
CA GLU A 59 -1.36 5.70 39.12
C GLU A 59 -1.60 4.66 40.24
N GLY A 60 -2.72 3.92 40.13
CA GLY A 60 -3.12 2.92 41.09
C GLY A 60 -2.71 1.50 40.75
N VAL A 61 -3.33 0.54 41.43
CA VAL A 61 -3.14 -0.88 41.14
C VAL A 61 -3.57 -1.19 39.70
N GLY A 62 -2.72 -1.87 38.96
CA GLY A 62 -2.93 -2.21 37.54
C GLY A 62 -2.57 -1.07 36.56
N GLY A 63 -2.12 0.09 37.06
CA GLY A 63 -1.69 1.21 36.26
C GLY A 63 -0.24 1.06 35.76
N ASP A 64 -0.03 1.39 34.49
CA ASP A 64 1.29 1.49 33.85
C ASP A 64 1.20 2.45 32.67
N ARG A 65 1.48 3.72 32.94
CA ARG A 65 1.43 4.79 31.93
C ARG A 65 2.46 4.61 30.82
N ALA A 66 3.65 4.09 31.15
CA ALA A 66 4.67 3.86 30.14
C ALA A 66 4.23 2.78 29.13
N ARG A 67 3.60 1.70 29.63
CA ARG A 67 2.96 0.72 28.77
C ARG A 67 1.80 1.34 27.97
N LEU A 68 0.94 2.14 28.60
CA LEU A 68 -0.17 2.79 27.92
C LEU A 68 0.29 3.62 26.71
N GLU A 69 1.31 4.47 26.90
CA GLU A 69 1.87 5.31 25.84
C GLU A 69 2.43 4.46 24.69
N ALA A 70 3.18 3.39 25.02
CA ALA A 70 3.73 2.46 24.02
C ALA A 70 2.64 1.69 23.27
N GLU A 71 1.53 1.30 23.96
CA GLU A 71 0.37 0.66 23.33
C GLU A 71 -0.31 1.62 22.33
N LEU A 72 -0.53 2.88 22.73
CA LEU A 72 -1.15 3.89 21.87
C LEU A 72 -0.26 4.22 20.65
N ASP A 73 1.05 4.30 20.83
CA ASP A 73 2.00 4.50 19.73
C ASP A 73 1.97 3.31 18.76
N THR A 74 1.92 2.09 19.27
CA THR A 74 1.80 0.86 18.48
C THR A 74 0.49 0.85 17.67
N LEU A 75 -0.64 1.12 18.33
CA LEU A 75 -1.96 1.17 17.69
C LEU A 75 -2.01 2.24 16.59
N LYS A 76 -1.47 3.43 16.86
CA LYS A 76 -1.36 4.51 15.86
C LYS A 76 -0.51 4.09 14.66
N ALA A 77 0.63 3.44 14.88
CA ALA A 77 1.51 2.95 13.81
C ALA A 77 0.84 1.88 12.93
N LEU A 78 -0.14 1.16 13.49
CA LEU A 78 -0.98 0.19 12.77
C LEU A 78 -2.18 0.86 12.07
N GLY A 79 -2.35 2.18 12.18
CA GLY A 79 -3.48 2.91 11.59
C GLY A 79 -4.80 2.75 12.37
N MET A 80 -4.76 2.19 13.57
CA MET A 80 -5.94 2.07 14.44
C MET A 80 -6.14 3.36 15.23
N THR A 81 -7.24 4.05 14.99
CA THR A 81 -7.50 5.36 15.57
C THR A 81 -8.75 5.40 16.46
N ASN A 82 -9.46 4.27 16.60
CA ASN A 82 -10.65 4.17 17.42
C ASN A 82 -10.46 3.09 18.50
N LEU A 83 -10.68 3.45 19.76
CA LEU A 83 -10.59 2.53 20.90
C LEU A 83 -11.92 2.51 21.65
N ARG A 84 -12.43 1.31 21.92
CA ARG A 84 -13.60 1.13 22.77
C ARG A 84 -13.18 0.85 24.21
N VAL A 85 -13.56 1.72 25.14
CA VAL A 85 -13.03 1.79 26.51
C VAL A 85 -14.16 1.70 27.51
N LEU A 86 -13.97 0.89 28.58
CA LEU A 86 -14.91 0.77 29.68
C LEU A 86 -14.81 1.99 30.63
N VAL A 87 -15.94 2.62 30.86
CA VAL A 87 -16.15 3.58 31.95
C VAL A 87 -17.09 2.95 32.97
N GLY A 88 -16.65 1.90 33.57
CA GLY A 88 -17.48 1.11 34.47
C GLY A 88 -16.59 0.25 35.37
N GLY A 89 -17.24 -0.64 36.08
CA GLY A 89 -16.62 -1.46 37.13
C GLY A 89 -17.34 -1.16 38.40
N ASP A 90 -18.47 -1.86 38.60
CA ASP A 90 -19.41 -1.59 39.68
C ASP A 90 -19.30 -2.65 40.76
N GLY A 91 -19.39 -2.22 42.03
CA GLY A 91 -19.40 -3.08 43.18
C GLY A 91 -18.04 -3.18 43.89
N PRO A 92 -17.93 -4.04 44.90
CA PRO A 92 -16.71 -4.21 45.71
C PRO A 92 -15.58 -4.89 44.88
N ASP A 93 -14.34 -4.47 45.20
CA ASP A 93 -13.13 -5.16 44.73
C ASP A 93 -13.03 -6.62 45.27
N GLY A 94 -12.25 -7.46 44.59
CA GLY A 94 -11.87 -8.78 45.08
C GLY A 94 -12.81 -9.93 44.67
N ILE A 95 -13.71 -9.67 43.71
CA ILE A 95 -14.47 -10.74 43.04
C ILE A 95 -13.67 -11.24 41.87
N PRO A 96 -13.24 -12.51 41.82
CA PRO A 96 -12.26 -13.00 40.83
C PRO A 96 -12.68 -12.89 39.36
N THR A 97 -14.00 -12.91 39.09
CA THR A 97 -14.56 -12.78 37.73
C THR A 97 -14.74 -11.34 37.28
N ARG A 98 -14.47 -10.35 38.14
CA ARG A 98 -14.72 -8.94 37.86
C ARG A 98 -13.48 -8.15 37.64
N VAL A 99 -13.65 -7.10 36.86
CA VAL A 99 -12.66 -6.03 36.68
C VAL A 99 -12.27 -5.44 38.04
N SER A 100 -10.98 -5.33 38.28
CA SER A 100 -10.43 -4.76 39.53
C SER A 100 -9.19 -3.91 39.22
N PRO A 101 -9.04 -2.72 39.82
CA PRO A 101 -9.96 -2.09 40.78
C PRO A 101 -11.25 -1.57 40.13
N THR A 102 -12.33 -1.54 40.91
CA THR A 102 -13.64 -1.06 40.45
C THR A 102 -13.69 0.48 40.46
N LEU A 103 -14.50 1.02 39.53
CA LEU A 103 -14.71 2.47 39.41
C LEU A 103 -15.72 2.99 40.43
N GLN A 104 -16.86 2.32 40.60
CA GLN A 104 -17.92 2.70 41.49
C GLN A 104 -18.17 1.61 42.54
N LYS A 105 -17.76 1.83 43.79
CA LYS A 105 -17.86 0.83 44.86
C LYS A 105 -19.26 0.71 45.45
N GLU A 106 -19.92 1.84 45.58
CA GLU A 106 -21.31 2.03 46.03
C GLU A 106 -21.93 3.14 45.17
N PRO A 107 -23.27 3.28 45.09
CA PRO A 107 -23.90 4.31 44.29
C PRO A 107 -23.35 5.73 44.64
N GLY A 108 -22.74 6.36 43.64
CA GLY A 108 -22.11 7.71 43.79
C GLY A 108 -20.78 7.74 44.52
N VAL A 109 -20.21 6.59 44.92
CA VAL A 109 -18.88 6.50 45.53
C VAL A 109 -17.84 5.98 44.54
N TYR A 110 -17.06 6.88 44.01
CA TYR A 110 -16.14 6.63 42.93
C TYR A 110 -14.69 6.46 43.36
N ASN A 111 -13.94 5.68 42.58
CA ASN A 111 -12.50 5.59 42.64
C ASN A 111 -11.86 6.64 41.73
N ASP A 112 -11.49 7.78 42.28
CA ASP A 112 -10.88 8.87 41.52
C ASP A 112 -9.60 8.47 40.79
N THR A 113 -8.86 7.47 41.29
CA THR A 113 -7.64 7.00 40.63
C THR A 113 -7.93 6.47 39.24
N ILE A 114 -9.04 5.74 39.05
CA ILE A 114 -9.45 5.22 37.75
C ILE A 114 -9.96 6.35 36.85
N PHE A 115 -10.68 7.34 37.42
CA PHE A 115 -11.07 8.52 36.64
C PHE A 115 -9.86 9.34 36.18
N TRP A 116 -8.84 9.50 37.02
CA TRP A 116 -7.59 10.17 36.61
C TRP A 116 -6.87 9.37 35.52
N GLY A 117 -6.93 8.05 35.58
CA GLY A 117 -6.43 7.18 34.52
C GLY A 117 -7.18 7.34 33.19
N LEU A 118 -8.51 7.49 33.26
CA LEU A 118 -9.33 7.80 32.08
C LEU A 118 -8.99 9.18 31.51
N ASP A 119 -8.84 10.20 32.39
CA ASP A 119 -8.43 11.54 32.00
C ASP A 119 -7.08 11.53 31.27
N TYR A 120 -6.12 10.76 31.79
CA TYR A 120 -4.80 10.60 31.21
C TYR A 120 -4.88 9.88 29.84
N LEU A 121 -5.60 8.77 29.77
CA LEU A 121 -5.84 8.05 28.52
C LEU A 121 -6.40 8.97 27.43
N LEU A 122 -7.42 9.75 27.72
CA LEU A 122 -8.03 10.66 26.76
C LEU A 122 -7.07 11.76 26.33
N ALA A 123 -6.24 12.29 27.23
CA ALA A 123 -5.21 13.27 26.90
C ALA A 123 -4.17 12.68 25.92
N GLU A 124 -3.67 11.49 26.21
CA GLU A 124 -2.70 10.78 25.34
C GLU A 124 -3.31 10.38 23.98
N MET A 125 -4.59 10.00 23.95
CA MET A 125 -5.30 9.73 22.70
C MET A 125 -5.49 11.00 21.87
N ALA A 126 -5.79 12.14 22.51
CA ALA A 126 -5.91 13.43 21.83
C ALA A 126 -4.60 13.84 21.13
N GLU A 127 -3.45 13.68 21.80
CA GLU A 127 -2.14 13.99 21.22
C GLU A 127 -1.81 13.11 19.99
N ARG A 128 -2.36 11.90 19.97
CA ARG A 128 -2.18 10.95 18.85
C ARG A 128 -3.26 11.04 17.79
N ASN A 129 -4.22 11.97 17.93
CA ASN A 129 -5.41 12.09 17.07
C ASN A 129 -6.26 10.81 17.04
N MET A 130 -6.36 10.13 18.18
CA MET A 130 -7.19 8.93 18.37
C MET A 130 -8.52 9.28 19.01
N LYS A 131 -9.51 8.41 18.85
CA LYS A 131 -10.88 8.60 19.31
C LYS A 131 -11.32 7.48 20.23
N ALA A 132 -12.03 7.80 21.31
CA ALA A 132 -12.54 6.84 22.28
C ALA A 132 -14.07 6.68 22.17
N VAL A 133 -14.54 5.44 22.06
CA VAL A 133 -15.93 5.07 22.36
C VAL A 133 -15.98 4.70 23.85
N LEU A 134 -16.72 5.48 24.63
CA LEU A 134 -16.80 5.30 26.09
C LEU A 134 -18.12 4.62 26.47
N TYR A 135 -18.08 3.34 26.84
CA TYR A 135 -19.27 2.65 27.32
C TYR A 135 -19.39 2.71 28.84
N ILE A 136 -20.59 3.11 29.30
CA ILE A 136 -20.82 3.57 30.67
C ILE A 136 -21.30 2.45 31.60
N ASN A 137 -21.86 1.38 31.04
CA ASN A 137 -22.42 0.27 31.79
C ASN A 137 -22.17 -1.08 31.11
N ASN A 138 -22.63 -2.16 31.74
CA ASN A 138 -22.56 -3.50 31.21
C ASN A 138 -23.81 -4.28 31.61
N SER A 139 -24.35 -5.10 30.75
CA SER A 139 -25.38 -6.03 31.18
C SER A 139 -24.82 -7.29 31.86
N TRP A 140 -23.52 -7.54 31.69
CA TRP A 140 -22.82 -8.72 32.19
C TRP A 140 -22.10 -8.46 33.52
N GLU A 141 -21.89 -9.53 34.27
CA GLU A 141 -21.35 -9.52 35.62
C GLU A 141 -19.87 -9.11 35.69
N TRP A 142 -19.08 -9.34 34.65
CA TRP A 142 -17.65 -9.17 34.68
C TRP A 142 -17.15 -7.73 34.97
N SER A 143 -18.02 -6.73 34.87
CA SER A 143 -17.79 -5.38 35.40
C SER A 143 -18.85 -4.93 36.40
N GLY A 144 -19.55 -5.88 37.03
CA GLY A 144 -20.62 -5.62 38.00
C GLY A 144 -22.00 -5.44 37.39
N GLY A 145 -22.15 -4.43 36.54
CA GLY A 145 -23.30 -4.23 35.66
C GLY A 145 -24.67 -4.28 36.30
N TYR A 146 -25.67 -4.71 35.55
CA TYR A 146 -27.10 -4.73 35.98
C TYR A 146 -27.31 -5.41 37.35
N GLY A 147 -26.55 -6.47 37.65
CA GLY A 147 -26.66 -7.18 38.92
C GLY A 147 -26.31 -6.30 40.11
N MET A 148 -25.30 -5.46 40.01
CA MET A 148 -24.91 -4.55 41.11
C MET A 148 -25.93 -3.43 41.31
N TYR A 149 -26.47 -2.86 40.25
CA TYR A 149 -27.51 -1.83 40.39
C TYR A 149 -28.79 -2.38 41.03
N LEU A 150 -29.15 -3.63 40.72
CA LEU A 150 -30.28 -4.32 41.39
C LEU A 150 -29.96 -4.60 42.89
N GLU A 151 -28.75 -5.02 43.24
CA GLU A 151 -28.34 -5.22 44.61
C GLU A 151 -28.40 -3.91 45.41
N TRP A 152 -27.90 -2.82 44.88
CA TRP A 152 -27.99 -1.49 45.47
C TRP A 152 -29.43 -0.98 45.60
N ALA A 153 -30.28 -1.37 44.70
CA ALA A 153 -31.71 -1.06 44.77
C ALA A 153 -32.46 -1.90 45.82
N GLY A 154 -31.83 -2.95 46.36
CA GLY A 154 -32.42 -3.87 47.33
C GLY A 154 -33.23 -4.98 46.73
N ALA A 155 -33.02 -5.28 45.40
CA ALA A 155 -33.76 -6.32 44.67
C ALA A 155 -33.11 -7.73 44.79
N GLY A 156 -32.13 -7.89 45.61
CA GLY A 156 -31.44 -9.17 45.84
C GLY A 156 -29.93 -9.05 45.65
N LYS A 157 -29.17 -10.10 45.87
CA LYS A 157 -27.71 -10.10 45.63
C LYS A 157 -27.37 -10.22 44.16
N ALA A 158 -26.33 -9.52 43.73
CA ALA A 158 -25.75 -9.72 42.41
C ALA A 158 -25.19 -11.13 42.27
N LEU A 159 -25.69 -11.91 41.34
CA LEU A 159 -25.29 -13.27 41.08
C LEU A 159 -24.03 -13.30 40.19
N ILE A 160 -23.20 -14.35 40.39
CA ILE A 160 -22.00 -14.60 39.60
C ILE A 160 -22.29 -15.80 38.69
N PRO A 161 -22.29 -15.63 37.36
CA PRO A 161 -22.61 -16.71 36.40
C PRO A 161 -21.76 -17.98 36.61
N ALA A 162 -20.50 -17.84 36.98
CA ALA A 162 -19.60 -18.94 37.23
C ALA A 162 -20.06 -19.81 38.43
N GLU A 163 -20.84 -19.26 39.37
CA GLU A 163 -21.37 -19.96 40.54
C GLU A 163 -22.77 -20.54 40.30
N VAL A 164 -23.62 -19.77 39.61
CA VAL A 164 -25.06 -20.11 39.50
C VAL A 164 -25.49 -20.54 38.10
N GLY A 165 -24.63 -20.37 37.12
CA GLY A 165 -24.92 -20.54 35.69
C GLY A 165 -25.60 -19.32 35.04
N TYR A 166 -25.37 -19.16 33.73
CA TYR A 166 -25.88 -18.00 32.97
C TYR A 166 -27.39 -17.88 32.98
N THR A 167 -28.15 -18.99 32.98
CA THR A 167 -29.63 -18.95 33.01
C THR A 167 -30.14 -18.29 34.30
N ALA A 168 -29.56 -18.65 35.47
CA ALA A 168 -29.96 -18.04 36.75
C ALA A 168 -29.59 -16.57 36.80
N TYR A 169 -28.40 -16.22 36.29
CA TYR A 169 -27.94 -14.84 36.19
C TYR A 169 -28.90 -14.01 35.31
N CYS A 170 -29.15 -14.42 34.07
CA CYS A 170 -30.04 -13.72 33.13
C CYS A 170 -31.45 -13.50 33.72
N ASN A 171 -32.00 -14.52 34.40
CA ASN A 171 -33.29 -14.38 35.08
C ASN A 171 -33.23 -13.29 36.18
N SER A 172 -32.13 -13.22 36.93
CA SER A 172 -31.98 -12.23 38.03
C SER A 172 -31.84 -10.80 37.49
N VAL A 173 -31.09 -10.59 36.45
CA VAL A 173 -30.86 -9.25 35.88
C VAL A 173 -31.98 -8.77 34.95
N SER A 174 -32.92 -9.65 34.58
CA SER A 174 -34.07 -9.31 33.74
C SER A 174 -35.00 -8.26 34.39
N GLU A 175 -34.89 -8.05 35.70
CA GLU A 175 -35.70 -7.07 36.42
C GLU A 175 -35.09 -5.65 36.32
N PHE A 176 -33.85 -5.47 35.84
CA PHE A 176 -33.17 -4.18 35.80
C PHE A 176 -33.97 -3.13 35.03
N VAL A 177 -34.44 -3.43 33.83
CA VAL A 177 -35.15 -2.48 32.97
C VAL A 177 -36.52 -2.05 33.49
N THR A 178 -37.07 -2.79 34.46
CA THR A 178 -38.33 -2.48 35.14
C THR A 178 -38.15 -1.95 36.55
N ASN A 179 -36.92 -1.90 37.09
CA ASN A 179 -36.63 -1.45 38.42
C ASN A 179 -36.23 0.04 38.40
N GLU A 180 -37.14 0.92 38.74
CA GLU A 180 -36.96 2.36 38.69
C GLU A 180 -35.78 2.85 39.55
N LYS A 181 -35.58 2.26 40.74
CA LYS A 181 -34.51 2.64 41.64
C LYS A 181 -33.13 2.20 41.09
N ALA A 182 -33.05 1.04 40.50
CA ALA A 182 -31.80 0.59 39.87
C ALA A 182 -31.44 1.46 38.65
N LYS A 183 -32.45 1.82 37.84
CA LYS A 183 -32.24 2.73 36.70
C LYS A 183 -31.81 4.14 37.18
N GLU A 184 -32.37 4.68 38.25
CA GLU A 184 -31.99 5.99 38.74
C GLU A 184 -30.54 6.03 39.21
N PHE A 185 -30.04 5.00 39.91
CA PHE A 185 -28.60 4.89 40.24
C PHE A 185 -27.73 4.90 38.97
N PHE A 186 -28.18 4.25 37.91
CA PHE A 186 -27.47 4.26 36.63
C PHE A 186 -27.53 5.66 35.97
N TYR A 187 -28.67 6.33 35.98
CA TYR A 187 -28.77 7.69 35.44
C TYR A 187 -27.91 8.69 36.22
N ASP A 188 -27.77 8.53 37.55
CA ASP A 188 -26.84 9.34 38.35
C ASP A 188 -25.38 9.07 37.93
N HIS A 189 -25.03 7.83 37.65
CA HIS A 189 -23.71 7.49 37.10
C HIS A 189 -23.50 8.15 35.73
N VAL A 190 -24.46 8.09 34.84
CA VAL A 190 -24.40 8.78 33.53
C VAL A 190 -24.16 10.27 33.69
N ARG A 191 -24.93 10.93 34.61
CA ARG A 191 -24.77 12.37 34.90
C ARG A 191 -23.35 12.68 35.37
N HIS A 192 -22.81 11.84 36.25
CA HIS A 192 -21.47 12.03 36.82
C HIS A 192 -20.39 11.91 35.76
N VAL A 193 -20.43 10.86 34.92
CA VAL A 193 -19.42 10.56 33.90
C VAL A 193 -19.46 11.60 32.78
N VAL A 194 -20.63 11.85 32.20
CA VAL A 194 -20.75 12.76 31.03
C VAL A 194 -20.44 14.20 31.36
N SER A 195 -20.74 14.63 32.59
CA SER A 195 -20.47 16.01 33.06
C SER A 195 -19.05 16.23 33.61
N ARG A 196 -18.16 15.22 33.47
CA ARG A 196 -16.81 15.30 34.02
C ARG A 196 -15.96 16.34 33.26
N THR A 197 -15.01 16.93 33.98
CA THR A 197 -13.92 17.73 33.42
C THR A 197 -12.62 16.93 33.54
N ASN A 198 -11.91 16.75 32.45
CA ASN A 198 -10.62 16.06 32.39
C ASN A 198 -9.59 16.82 33.25
N THR A 199 -9.00 16.16 34.24
CA THR A 199 -8.06 16.78 35.19
C THR A 199 -6.67 17.05 34.59
N VAL A 200 -6.32 16.40 33.48
CA VAL A 200 -5.05 16.58 32.76
C VAL A 200 -5.15 17.77 31.82
N THR A 201 -6.21 17.83 31.01
CA THR A 201 -6.37 18.85 29.97
C THR A 201 -7.16 20.07 30.45
N GLY A 202 -7.91 19.97 31.54
CA GLY A 202 -8.84 20.99 32.02
C GLY A 202 -10.10 21.19 31.17
N LYS A 203 -10.32 20.34 30.13
CA LYS A 203 -11.49 20.39 29.25
C LYS A 203 -12.66 19.59 29.84
N PRO A 204 -13.91 20.11 29.80
CA PRO A 204 -15.08 19.27 30.00
C PRO A 204 -15.10 18.13 28.95
N TYR A 205 -15.50 16.92 29.34
CA TYR A 205 -15.57 15.80 28.43
C TYR A 205 -16.43 16.09 27.20
N LYS A 206 -17.54 16.78 27.36
CA LYS A 206 -18.41 17.21 26.25
C LYS A 206 -17.74 18.13 25.23
N ASP A 207 -16.60 18.72 25.58
CA ASP A 207 -15.83 19.63 24.71
C ASP A 207 -14.52 18.97 24.23
N ASP A 208 -14.33 17.67 24.50
CA ASP A 208 -13.12 16.95 24.14
C ASP A 208 -13.33 16.08 22.88
N PRO A 209 -12.83 16.51 21.72
CA PRO A 209 -13.02 15.76 20.47
C PRO A 209 -12.24 14.45 20.42
N ALA A 210 -11.45 14.07 21.41
CA ALA A 210 -10.89 12.74 21.56
C ALA A 210 -11.97 11.70 21.89
N ILE A 211 -13.13 12.12 22.41
CA ILE A 211 -14.29 11.25 22.56
C ILE A 211 -15.01 11.14 21.22
N PHE A 212 -15.20 9.90 20.74
CA PHE A 212 -15.97 9.59 19.54
C PHE A 212 -17.47 9.56 19.85
N SER A 213 -17.81 8.80 20.88
CA SER A 213 -19.19 8.61 21.30
C SER A 213 -19.31 8.17 22.75
N TRP A 214 -20.47 8.48 23.31
CA TRP A 214 -20.97 7.83 24.50
C TRP A 214 -21.76 6.58 24.13
N GLN A 215 -21.48 5.50 24.83
CA GLN A 215 -22.20 4.26 24.61
C GLN A 215 -22.95 3.85 25.87
N ILE A 216 -24.25 3.55 25.72
CA ILE A 216 -25.14 3.29 26.86
C ILE A 216 -24.62 2.14 27.71
N GLY A 217 -24.12 1.07 27.08
CA GLY A 217 -23.56 -0.04 27.83
C GLY A 217 -22.83 -1.04 26.93
N ASN A 218 -22.15 -1.98 27.57
CA ASN A 218 -21.69 -3.19 26.92
C ASN A 218 -22.82 -4.21 26.85
N GLU A 219 -23.22 -4.56 25.63
CA GLU A 219 -24.22 -5.57 25.35
C GLU A 219 -25.53 -5.42 26.16
N PRO A 220 -26.16 -4.22 26.16
CA PRO A 220 -27.40 -4.04 26.87
C PRO A 220 -28.47 -5.01 26.33
N ARG A 221 -29.08 -5.78 27.25
CA ARG A 221 -30.10 -6.79 26.92
C ARG A 221 -31.37 -6.60 27.71
N CYS A 222 -32.48 -7.00 27.10
CA CYS A 222 -33.78 -7.06 27.76
C CYS A 222 -33.85 -8.21 28.77
N PHE A 223 -33.28 -9.37 28.47
CA PHE A 223 -33.37 -10.61 29.22
C PHE A 223 -34.81 -11.10 29.47
N ARG A 224 -35.80 -10.51 28.75
CA ARG A 224 -37.23 -10.84 28.89
C ARG A 224 -37.87 -10.92 27.51
N PRO A 225 -38.47 -12.04 27.16
CA PRO A 225 -39.18 -12.19 25.88
C PRO A 225 -40.58 -11.58 25.86
N ASP A 226 -41.15 -11.18 27.01
CA ASP A 226 -42.47 -10.61 27.09
C ASP A 226 -42.54 -9.14 26.61
N SER A 227 -43.71 -8.72 26.16
CA SER A 227 -43.89 -7.38 25.59
C SER A 227 -43.70 -6.23 26.59
N LEU A 228 -43.96 -6.47 27.87
CA LEU A 228 -43.75 -5.49 28.93
C LEU A 228 -42.23 -5.23 29.15
N GLY A 229 -41.44 -6.32 29.26
CA GLY A 229 -40.00 -6.23 29.38
C GLY A 229 -39.37 -5.59 28.16
N GLN A 230 -39.78 -5.94 26.94
CA GLN A 230 -39.30 -5.33 25.70
C GLN A 230 -39.65 -3.84 25.63
N ALA A 231 -40.86 -3.43 26.02
CA ALA A 231 -41.22 -2.02 26.08
C ALA A 231 -40.40 -1.24 27.11
N ALA A 232 -40.15 -1.81 28.29
CA ALA A 232 -39.35 -1.20 29.33
C ALA A 232 -37.87 -1.09 28.89
N PHE A 233 -37.35 -2.07 28.15
CA PHE A 233 -36.02 -2.03 27.58
C PHE A 233 -35.87 -0.90 26.55
N VAL A 234 -36.81 -0.77 25.63
CA VAL A 234 -36.81 0.33 24.66
C VAL A 234 -36.84 1.69 25.37
N ASP A 235 -37.73 1.83 26.38
CA ASP A 235 -37.86 3.05 27.18
C ASP A 235 -36.57 3.39 27.92
N PHE A 236 -35.90 2.42 28.54
CA PHE A 236 -34.63 2.56 29.19
C PHE A 236 -33.52 3.07 28.21
N MET A 237 -33.44 2.44 27.03
CA MET A 237 -32.44 2.83 26.01
C MET A 237 -32.68 4.26 25.51
N TRP A 238 -33.93 4.59 25.20
CA TRP A 238 -34.28 5.92 24.70
C TRP A 238 -34.13 7.01 25.76
N THR A 239 -34.54 6.76 27.01
CA THR A 239 -34.39 7.68 28.13
C THR A 239 -32.90 7.95 28.42
N THR A 240 -32.07 6.91 28.35
CA THR A 240 -30.62 7.07 28.55
C THR A 240 -29.98 7.88 27.43
N ALA A 241 -30.33 7.61 26.18
CA ALA A 241 -29.82 8.37 25.03
C ALA A 241 -30.20 9.85 25.12
N ALA A 242 -31.46 10.15 25.46
CA ALA A 242 -31.94 11.51 25.65
C ALA A 242 -31.23 12.22 26.82
N LEU A 243 -30.97 11.51 27.94
CA LEU A 243 -30.22 12.04 29.05
C LEU A 243 -28.79 12.43 28.64
N ILE A 244 -28.09 11.53 27.95
CA ILE A 244 -26.73 11.80 27.46
C ILE A 244 -26.75 13.03 26.54
N LYS A 245 -27.63 13.09 25.54
CA LYS A 245 -27.74 14.23 24.61
C LYS A 245 -28.09 15.54 25.31
N SER A 246 -28.83 15.50 26.42
CA SER A 246 -29.14 16.70 27.22
C SER A 246 -27.91 17.23 27.95
N LEU A 247 -26.95 16.39 28.28
CA LEU A 247 -25.72 16.77 28.98
C LEU A 247 -24.60 17.12 28.01
N ASP A 248 -24.57 16.40 26.88
CA ASP A 248 -23.55 16.54 25.85
C ASP A 248 -24.17 16.50 24.44
N PRO A 249 -24.41 17.65 23.82
CA PRO A 249 -24.96 17.76 22.48
C PRO A 249 -23.90 17.57 21.37
N ASN A 250 -22.61 17.45 21.71
CA ASN A 250 -21.53 17.46 20.72
C ASN A 250 -21.14 16.06 20.24
N HIS A 251 -21.19 15.07 21.14
CA HIS A 251 -20.75 13.73 20.82
C HIS A 251 -21.88 12.84 20.34
N LEU A 252 -21.48 11.79 19.58
CA LEU A 252 -22.38 10.73 19.16
C LEU A 252 -22.83 9.89 20.36
N VAL A 253 -23.99 9.27 20.22
CA VAL A 253 -24.53 8.30 21.19
C VAL A 253 -24.82 7.00 20.47
N SER A 254 -24.45 5.87 21.08
CA SER A 254 -24.77 4.53 20.59
C SER A 254 -25.26 3.61 21.70
N SER A 255 -25.85 2.49 21.28
CA SER A 255 -26.43 1.52 22.20
C SER A 255 -25.41 0.59 22.85
N GLY A 256 -24.42 0.10 22.07
CA GLY A 256 -23.52 -0.99 22.43
C GLY A 256 -24.16 -2.39 22.29
N SER A 257 -25.22 -2.51 21.48
CA SER A 257 -26.00 -3.74 21.29
C SER A 257 -25.26 -4.76 20.45
N GLU A 258 -25.44 -6.04 20.78
CA GLU A 258 -24.98 -7.17 19.97
C GLU A 258 -25.73 -7.34 18.63
N GLY A 259 -26.77 -6.55 18.39
CA GLY A 259 -27.68 -6.78 17.29
C GLY A 259 -28.89 -7.61 17.71
N ARG A 260 -29.40 -8.47 16.80
CA ARG A 260 -30.59 -9.30 17.14
C ARG A 260 -30.33 -10.26 18.30
N HIS A 261 -29.09 -10.75 18.48
CA HIS A 261 -28.79 -11.63 19.62
C HIS A 261 -28.95 -10.91 20.96
N GLY A 262 -28.59 -9.63 21.06
CA GLY A 262 -28.84 -8.81 22.25
C GLY A 262 -30.29 -8.39 22.43
N CYS A 263 -31.15 -8.66 21.44
CA CYS A 263 -32.57 -8.33 21.44
C CYS A 263 -33.46 -9.60 21.39
N GLU A 264 -33.12 -10.62 22.15
CA GLU A 264 -33.87 -11.88 22.25
C GLU A 264 -34.09 -12.59 20.88
N GLY A 265 -33.19 -12.45 19.95
CA GLY A 265 -33.30 -12.96 18.58
C GLY A 265 -34.18 -12.12 17.65
N SER A 266 -34.66 -10.95 18.11
CA SER A 266 -35.64 -10.13 17.42
C SER A 266 -35.02 -8.93 16.69
N LEU A 267 -34.94 -9.00 15.35
CA LEU A 267 -34.61 -7.82 14.53
C LEU A 267 -35.57 -6.65 14.72
N PRO A 268 -36.91 -6.86 14.83
CA PRO A 268 -37.85 -5.77 15.11
C PRO A 268 -37.59 -5.04 16.44
N LEU A 269 -37.15 -5.75 17.49
CA LEU A 269 -36.81 -5.13 18.76
C LEU A 269 -35.51 -4.31 18.62
N TRP A 270 -34.50 -4.84 17.94
CA TRP A 270 -33.28 -4.13 17.64
C TRP A 270 -33.55 -2.86 16.79
N GLU A 271 -34.36 -2.98 15.73
CA GLU A 271 -34.82 -1.85 14.92
C GLU A 271 -35.52 -0.81 15.78
N LYS A 272 -36.39 -1.22 16.69
CA LYS A 272 -37.14 -0.31 17.56
C LYS A 272 -36.19 0.47 18.49
N VAL A 273 -35.19 -0.17 19.09
CA VAL A 273 -34.19 0.50 19.92
C VAL A 273 -33.43 1.56 19.09
N HIS A 274 -32.97 1.20 17.91
CA HIS A 274 -32.13 2.06 17.06
C HIS A 274 -32.92 3.08 16.22
N SER A 275 -34.26 3.01 16.22
CA SER A 275 -35.09 4.07 15.65
C SER A 275 -35.16 5.35 16.51
N CYS A 276 -34.55 5.33 17.69
CA CYS A 276 -34.37 6.51 18.55
C CYS A 276 -33.60 7.62 17.82
N PRO A 277 -34.09 8.87 17.75
CA PRO A 277 -33.37 9.96 17.12
C PRO A 277 -32.08 10.34 17.86
N ASP A 278 -31.99 10.07 19.17
CA ASP A 278 -30.85 10.39 20.00
C ASP A 278 -29.76 9.28 19.97
N ILE A 279 -29.99 8.18 19.28
CA ILE A 279 -28.98 7.16 18.96
C ILE A 279 -28.49 7.41 17.53
N ASP A 280 -27.25 7.87 17.39
CA ASP A 280 -26.70 8.36 16.12
C ASP A 280 -26.27 7.26 15.17
N TYR A 281 -25.80 6.11 15.68
CA TYR A 281 -25.38 4.96 14.89
C TYR A 281 -25.74 3.64 15.54
N MET A 282 -25.73 2.58 14.78
CA MET A 282 -26.19 1.25 15.16
C MET A 282 -25.02 0.31 15.46
N ASN A 283 -25.18 -0.57 16.45
CA ASN A 283 -24.15 -1.49 16.88
C ASN A 283 -24.53 -2.93 16.64
N ILE A 284 -23.54 -3.75 16.28
CA ILE A 284 -23.62 -5.22 16.25
C ILE A 284 -22.34 -5.80 16.83
N HIS A 285 -22.43 -7.00 17.43
CA HIS A 285 -21.31 -7.86 17.81
C HIS A 285 -21.45 -9.20 17.13
N ILE A 286 -20.37 -9.89 16.87
CA ILE A 286 -20.37 -11.20 16.21
C ILE A 286 -19.37 -12.14 16.89
N TRP A 287 -19.90 -13.19 17.49
CA TRP A 287 -19.13 -14.14 18.29
C TRP A 287 -19.25 -15.59 17.76
N PRO A 288 -18.47 -15.97 16.71
CA PRO A 288 -18.57 -17.30 16.10
C PRO A 288 -18.40 -18.46 17.08
N TYR A 289 -17.51 -18.32 18.04
CA TYR A 289 -17.28 -19.35 19.07
C TYR A 289 -18.41 -19.38 20.10
N ASN A 290 -18.78 -18.24 20.69
CA ASN A 290 -19.83 -18.16 21.73
C ASN A 290 -21.21 -18.56 21.18
N TRP A 291 -21.47 -18.25 19.90
CA TRP A 291 -22.73 -18.64 19.22
C TRP A 291 -22.68 -20.03 18.59
N SER A 292 -21.62 -20.80 18.88
CA SER A 292 -21.45 -22.18 18.41
C SER A 292 -21.44 -22.38 16.89
N TRP A 293 -21.10 -21.36 16.13
CA TRP A 293 -20.80 -21.49 14.68
C TRP A 293 -19.50 -22.27 14.48
N VAL A 294 -18.55 -22.08 15.38
CA VAL A 294 -17.32 -22.88 15.51
C VAL A 294 -17.22 -23.42 16.93
N ARG A 295 -16.43 -24.47 17.10
CA ARG A 295 -16.11 -25.09 18.39
C ARG A 295 -14.61 -25.34 18.46
N GLU A 296 -14.09 -25.65 19.63
CA GLU A 296 -12.66 -25.91 19.90
C GLU A 296 -12.00 -26.81 18.84
N ASN A 297 -12.68 -27.86 18.40
CA ASN A 297 -12.17 -28.83 17.44
C ASN A 297 -12.62 -28.58 15.98
N THR A 298 -13.33 -27.49 15.73
CA THR A 298 -13.88 -27.17 14.38
C THR A 298 -13.48 -25.77 13.89
N LEU A 299 -12.58 -25.08 14.56
CA LEU A 299 -12.16 -23.71 14.21
C LEU A 299 -11.80 -23.60 12.73
N LYS A 300 -11.00 -24.52 12.21
CA LYS A 300 -10.58 -24.53 10.80
C LYS A 300 -11.67 -25.07 9.87
N THR A 301 -12.33 -26.16 10.25
CA THR A 301 -13.30 -26.83 9.34
C THR A 301 -14.59 -26.06 9.18
N ASN A 302 -15.03 -25.36 10.23
CA ASN A 302 -16.25 -24.55 10.22
C ASN A 302 -15.99 -23.06 9.93
N LEU A 303 -14.76 -22.67 9.65
CA LEU A 303 -14.46 -21.28 9.29
C LEU A 303 -15.31 -20.75 8.12
N PRO A 304 -15.55 -21.51 7.03
CA PRO A 304 -16.45 -21.04 5.97
C PRO A 304 -17.89 -20.81 6.43
N ILE A 305 -18.37 -21.61 7.39
CA ILE A 305 -19.72 -21.45 7.99
C ILE A 305 -19.76 -20.17 8.83
N ALA A 306 -18.72 -19.93 9.65
CA ALA A 306 -18.63 -18.72 10.45
C ALA A 306 -18.62 -17.47 9.55
N ILE A 307 -17.87 -17.50 8.46
CA ILE A 307 -17.81 -16.42 7.47
C ILE A 307 -19.20 -16.16 6.85
N ALA A 308 -19.87 -17.21 6.38
CA ALA A 308 -21.21 -17.07 5.76
C ALA A 308 -22.25 -16.50 6.75
N ASN A 309 -22.26 -16.99 8.00
CA ASN A 309 -23.15 -16.50 9.04
C ASN A 309 -22.84 -15.04 9.43
N THR A 310 -21.56 -14.67 9.41
CA THR A 310 -21.13 -13.29 9.64
C THR A 310 -21.67 -12.35 8.55
N ASP A 311 -21.55 -12.75 7.29
CA ASP A 311 -22.09 -11.99 6.17
C ASP A 311 -23.61 -11.82 6.25
N GLU A 312 -24.32 -12.91 6.56
CA GLU A 312 -25.77 -12.85 6.75
C GLU A 312 -26.15 -11.88 7.87
N TYR A 313 -25.46 -11.98 9.02
CA TYR A 313 -25.70 -11.14 10.18
C TYR A 313 -25.44 -9.64 9.88
N ILE A 314 -24.33 -9.31 9.24
CA ILE A 314 -24.03 -7.94 8.81
C ILE A 314 -25.13 -7.44 7.86
N ASN A 315 -25.47 -8.23 6.84
CA ASN A 315 -26.41 -7.80 5.80
C ASN A 315 -27.83 -7.57 6.33
N GLU A 316 -28.32 -8.41 7.24
CA GLU A 316 -29.69 -8.23 7.81
C GLU A 316 -29.79 -6.94 8.66
N HIS A 317 -28.71 -6.55 9.35
CA HIS A 317 -28.67 -5.32 10.14
C HIS A 317 -28.46 -4.08 9.25
N LEU A 318 -27.63 -4.18 8.21
CA LEU A 318 -27.46 -3.11 7.21
C LEU A 318 -28.79 -2.79 6.48
N ALA A 319 -29.59 -3.79 6.13
CA ALA A 319 -30.89 -3.59 5.50
C ALA A 319 -31.86 -2.77 6.38
N ILE A 320 -31.74 -2.86 7.70
CA ILE A 320 -32.47 -2.01 8.63
C ILE A 320 -31.85 -0.61 8.70
N ALA A 321 -30.54 -0.55 8.79
CA ALA A 321 -29.82 0.73 8.91
C ALA A 321 -30.07 1.67 7.71
N GLU A 322 -30.23 1.11 6.51
CA GLU A 322 -30.61 1.85 5.30
C GLU A 322 -31.92 2.62 5.44
N LYS A 323 -32.89 2.09 6.18
CA LYS A 323 -34.18 2.78 6.41
C LYS A 323 -34.06 4.06 7.22
N TYR A 324 -33.02 4.14 8.06
CA TYR A 324 -32.78 5.23 8.98
C TYR A 324 -31.62 6.12 8.59
N GLY A 325 -30.85 5.73 7.56
CA GLY A 325 -29.65 6.44 7.14
C GLY A 325 -28.60 6.53 8.25
N LYS A 326 -28.43 5.46 9.06
CA LYS A 326 -27.49 5.43 10.18
C LYS A 326 -26.32 4.50 9.90
N PRO A 327 -25.08 4.89 10.25
CA PRO A 327 -23.93 3.99 10.17
C PRO A 327 -24.11 2.75 11.06
N VAL A 328 -23.49 1.64 10.65
CA VAL A 328 -23.39 0.42 11.46
C VAL A 328 -21.92 0.20 11.83
N VAL A 329 -21.70 -0.11 13.10
CA VAL A 329 -20.38 -0.47 13.63
C VAL A 329 -20.43 -1.88 14.22
N LEU A 330 -19.50 -2.74 13.77
CA LEU A 330 -19.24 -4.05 14.39
C LEU A 330 -18.25 -3.82 15.54
N GLU A 331 -18.77 -3.65 16.75
CA GLU A 331 -17.97 -3.19 17.90
C GLU A 331 -17.26 -4.31 18.65
N GLU A 332 -17.70 -5.54 18.46
CA GLU A 332 -17.02 -6.69 18.98
C GLU A 332 -17.08 -7.84 17.98
N PHE A 333 -15.95 -8.43 17.71
CA PHE A 333 -15.82 -9.74 17.08
C PHE A 333 -14.45 -10.32 17.46
N GLY A 334 -14.39 -11.61 17.52
CA GLY A 334 -13.18 -12.33 17.84
C GLY A 334 -13.18 -13.73 17.25
N PHE A 335 -11.98 -14.33 17.21
CA PHE A 335 -11.82 -15.71 16.78
C PHE A 335 -10.69 -16.35 17.57
N PRO A 336 -10.87 -17.55 18.17
CA PRO A 336 -9.82 -18.21 18.94
C PRO A 336 -8.58 -18.55 18.10
N ARG A 337 -7.45 -18.76 18.78
CA ARG A 337 -6.22 -19.24 18.16
C ARG A 337 -6.38 -20.67 17.65
N ASP A 338 -5.57 -21.08 16.68
CA ASP A 338 -5.60 -22.43 16.12
C ASP A 338 -5.45 -23.47 17.23
N ASP A 339 -6.13 -24.60 17.06
CA ASP A 339 -6.17 -25.70 18.04
C ASP A 339 -6.63 -25.28 19.45
N PHE A 340 -7.38 -24.18 19.55
CA PHE A 340 -7.89 -23.62 20.80
C PHE A 340 -6.78 -23.34 21.84
N GLN A 341 -5.64 -22.84 21.37
CA GLN A 341 -4.52 -22.45 22.22
C GLN A 341 -4.75 -21.04 22.78
N PHE A 342 -4.07 -20.70 23.88
CA PHE A 342 -4.18 -19.38 24.53
C PHE A 342 -2.85 -18.65 24.62
N ALA A 343 -1.73 -19.36 24.61
CA ALA A 343 -0.42 -18.79 24.82
C ALA A 343 0.01 -17.86 23.68
N GLN A 344 0.71 -16.79 24.04
CA GLN A 344 1.36 -15.88 23.09
C GLN A 344 2.26 -16.66 22.11
N GLY A 345 2.27 -16.25 20.84
CA GLY A 345 3.10 -16.86 19.79
C GLY A 345 2.55 -18.19 19.24
N THR A 346 1.39 -18.69 19.74
CA THR A 346 0.73 -19.84 19.10
C THR A 346 0.04 -19.42 17.80
N PRO A 347 -0.14 -20.35 16.82
CA PRO A 347 -0.67 -20.01 15.50
C PRO A 347 -2.05 -19.37 15.52
N THR A 348 -2.30 -18.48 14.57
CA THR A 348 -3.56 -17.70 14.41
C THR A 348 -4.16 -17.80 13.01
N THR A 349 -3.83 -18.85 12.25
CA THR A 349 -4.19 -18.98 10.81
C THR A 349 -5.68 -18.81 10.55
N SER A 350 -6.53 -19.45 11.38
CA SER A 350 -7.99 -19.35 11.24
C SER A 350 -8.52 -17.98 11.64
N ARG A 351 -7.95 -17.37 12.69
CA ARG A 351 -8.24 -16.00 13.12
C ARG A 351 -7.88 -15.01 12.00
N ASP A 352 -6.69 -15.12 11.43
CA ASP A 352 -6.20 -14.24 10.39
C ASP A 352 -7.08 -14.28 9.14
N ALA A 353 -7.52 -15.48 8.75
CA ALA A 353 -8.43 -15.65 7.63
C ALA A 353 -9.81 -15.05 7.92
N TYR A 354 -10.35 -15.22 9.14
CA TYR A 354 -11.60 -14.63 9.57
C TYR A 354 -11.53 -13.10 9.62
N TYR A 355 -10.48 -12.55 10.24
CA TYR A 355 -10.23 -11.11 10.33
C TYR A 355 -10.09 -10.48 8.95
N LYS A 356 -9.30 -11.10 8.07
CA LYS A 356 -9.15 -10.64 6.68
C LYS A 356 -10.49 -10.53 5.97
N HIS A 357 -11.40 -11.51 6.17
CA HIS A 357 -12.73 -11.46 5.59
C HIS A 357 -13.57 -10.31 6.17
N VAL A 358 -13.63 -10.18 7.50
CA VAL A 358 -14.38 -9.10 8.15
C VAL A 358 -13.85 -7.72 7.73
N PHE A 359 -12.54 -7.55 7.64
CA PHE A 359 -11.93 -6.31 7.16
C PHE A 359 -12.24 -6.02 5.69
N SER A 360 -12.34 -7.05 4.83
CA SER A 360 -12.72 -6.82 3.43
C SER A 360 -14.12 -6.23 3.29
N ARG A 361 -15.04 -6.57 4.20
CA ARG A 361 -16.42 -6.04 4.20
C ARG A 361 -16.48 -4.54 4.48
N ILE A 362 -15.64 -4.03 5.40
CA ILE A 362 -15.59 -2.60 5.68
C ILE A 362 -14.83 -1.85 4.58
N GLU A 363 -13.79 -2.45 4.00
CA GLU A 363 -13.08 -1.88 2.84
C GLU A 363 -14.03 -1.71 1.64
N GLU A 364 -14.84 -2.73 1.32
CA GLU A 364 -15.85 -2.67 0.26
C GLU A 364 -16.89 -1.57 0.55
N SER A 365 -17.35 -1.47 1.81
CA SER A 365 -18.26 -0.41 2.24
C SER A 365 -17.65 0.98 2.10
N ALA A 366 -16.39 1.16 2.48
CA ALA A 366 -15.68 2.44 2.34
C ALA A 366 -15.57 2.87 0.87
N LYS A 367 -15.23 1.94 -0.04
CA LYS A 367 -15.18 2.19 -1.49
C LYS A 367 -16.54 2.59 -2.07
N ALA A 368 -17.63 1.97 -1.57
CA ALA A 368 -18.98 2.22 -2.04
C ALA A 368 -19.66 3.44 -1.37
N GLY A 369 -19.07 4.02 -0.33
CA GLY A 369 -19.75 4.99 0.53
C GLY A 369 -20.93 4.35 1.29
N GLY A 370 -20.79 3.09 1.70
CA GLY A 370 -21.81 2.30 2.38
C GLY A 370 -21.91 2.59 3.88
N LEU A 371 -22.93 2.00 4.52
CA LEU A 371 -23.26 2.25 5.94
C LEU A 371 -22.43 1.41 6.92
N PHE A 372 -21.70 0.40 6.50
CA PHE A 372 -20.81 -0.36 7.38
C PHE A 372 -19.54 0.44 7.60
N ALA A 373 -19.52 1.28 8.64
CA ALA A 373 -18.60 2.40 8.75
C ALA A 373 -17.52 2.25 9.83
N GLY A 374 -17.52 1.18 10.61
CA GLY A 374 -16.50 0.96 11.62
C GLY A 374 -16.51 -0.45 12.18
N LEU A 375 -15.38 -0.84 12.75
CA LEU A 375 -15.27 -2.06 13.54
C LEU A 375 -14.21 -1.94 14.63
N ASN A 376 -14.42 -2.67 15.75
CA ASN A 376 -13.49 -2.87 16.84
C ASN A 376 -13.38 -4.35 17.14
N PHE A 377 -12.25 -4.98 16.88
CA PHE A 377 -12.08 -6.38 17.27
C PHE A 377 -11.92 -6.50 18.79
N TRP A 378 -12.31 -7.66 19.32
CA TRP A 378 -12.10 -8.03 20.72
C TRP A 378 -10.90 -8.96 20.80
N GLY A 379 -9.79 -8.60 21.48
CA GLY A 379 -9.50 -7.32 22.13
C GLY A 379 -8.00 -7.12 22.05
N TRP A 380 -7.52 -5.93 22.39
CA TRP A 380 -6.10 -5.63 22.30
C TRP A 380 -5.34 -6.21 23.50
N GLY A 381 -4.51 -7.21 23.26
CA GLY A 381 -3.55 -7.74 24.23
C GLY A 381 -2.22 -6.98 24.19
N GLY A 382 -1.87 -6.51 23.00
CA GLY A 382 -0.73 -5.60 22.78
C GLY A 382 0.59 -6.08 23.37
N LEU A 383 1.18 -5.25 24.21
CA LEU A 383 2.46 -5.47 24.88
C LEU A 383 2.31 -6.17 26.24
N ALA A 384 1.11 -6.62 26.60
CA ALA A 384 0.90 -7.35 27.86
C ALA A 384 1.78 -8.59 27.96
N SER A 385 2.30 -8.84 29.15
CA SER A 385 2.95 -10.11 29.49
C SER A 385 1.88 -11.09 30.00
N GLN A 386 1.63 -12.15 29.23
CA GLN A 386 0.69 -13.18 29.66
C GLN A 386 1.29 -13.97 30.83
N SER A 387 0.48 -14.26 31.86
CA SER A 387 0.90 -15.12 32.96
C SER A 387 1.21 -16.53 32.47
N GLU A 388 2.34 -17.09 32.88
CA GLU A 388 2.73 -18.49 32.57
C GLU A 388 1.91 -19.53 33.33
N THR A 389 1.25 -19.13 34.43
CA THR A 389 0.58 -20.04 35.36
C THR A 389 -0.93 -19.83 35.44
N ASN A 390 -1.41 -18.60 35.17
CA ASN A 390 -2.80 -18.25 35.35
C ASN A 390 -3.53 -18.30 34.02
N ILE A 391 -4.49 -19.18 33.87
CA ILE A 391 -5.39 -19.24 32.69
C ILE A 391 -6.40 -18.10 32.74
N TYR A 392 -6.88 -17.76 33.94
CA TYR A 392 -7.76 -16.62 34.22
C TYR A 392 -6.97 -15.53 34.92
N TRP A 393 -7.29 -14.27 34.64
CA TRP A 393 -6.63 -13.14 35.25
C TRP A 393 -6.64 -13.22 36.79
N GLN A 394 -5.52 -12.90 37.41
CA GLN A 394 -5.37 -12.79 38.86
C GLN A 394 -4.79 -11.40 39.20
N PRO A 395 -5.05 -10.89 40.46
CA PRO A 395 -4.46 -9.65 40.90
C PRO A 395 -2.93 -9.67 40.78
N GLY A 396 -2.39 -8.74 40.00
CA GLY A 396 -0.98 -8.60 39.68
C GLY A 396 -0.57 -9.10 38.28
N ASP A 397 -1.46 -9.78 37.56
CA ASP A 397 -1.29 -10.08 36.15
C ASP A 397 -1.58 -8.84 35.33
N ASP A 398 -0.95 -8.73 34.17
CA ASP A 398 -1.31 -7.69 33.18
C ASP A 398 -2.72 -7.91 32.65
N TYR A 399 -3.48 -6.81 32.48
CA TYR A 399 -4.68 -6.90 31.66
C TYR A 399 -4.33 -6.99 30.18
N CYS A 400 -5.06 -7.85 29.46
CA CYS A 400 -5.05 -7.99 28.02
C CYS A 400 -6.45 -7.82 27.44
N GLY A 401 -6.71 -8.27 26.21
CA GLY A 401 -8.02 -8.11 25.58
C GLY A 401 -9.14 -8.92 26.26
N ASP A 402 -8.82 -10.06 26.86
CA ASP A 402 -9.81 -10.94 27.53
C ASP A 402 -10.04 -10.47 28.97
N PRO A 403 -11.30 -10.28 29.40
CA PRO A 403 -11.61 -9.87 30.78
C PRO A 403 -11.39 -11.01 31.79
N ALA A 404 -11.49 -10.70 33.07
CA ALA A 404 -11.06 -11.59 34.15
C ALA A 404 -11.79 -12.97 34.20
N GLN A 405 -13.03 -13.05 33.72
CA GLN A 405 -13.80 -14.31 33.69
C GLN A 405 -13.49 -15.20 32.48
N GLU A 406 -12.69 -14.72 31.52
CA GLU A 406 -12.32 -15.48 30.32
C GLU A 406 -10.88 -15.98 30.39
N GLN A 407 -10.58 -17.04 29.60
CA GLN A 407 -9.22 -17.52 29.49
C GLN A 407 -8.36 -16.45 28.81
N GLN A 408 -7.29 -16.06 29.46
CA GLN A 408 -6.39 -15.03 28.96
C GLN A 408 -5.66 -15.53 27.70
N GLY A 409 -5.85 -14.84 26.58
CA GLY A 409 -5.34 -15.21 25.26
C GLY A 409 -6.39 -15.86 24.34
N LEU A 410 -7.64 -16.06 24.81
CA LEU A 410 -8.72 -16.63 24.00
C LEU A 410 -8.96 -15.81 22.73
N ASN A 411 -9.17 -14.51 22.89
CA ASN A 411 -9.41 -13.58 21.77
C ASN A 411 -8.34 -12.49 21.65
N SER A 412 -7.51 -12.31 22.68
CA SER A 412 -6.48 -11.26 22.70
C SER A 412 -5.56 -11.30 21.47
N VAL A 413 -5.35 -10.13 20.87
CA VAL A 413 -4.37 -9.90 19.81
C VAL A 413 -3.14 -9.24 20.45
N TYR A 414 -2.03 -9.93 20.45
CA TYR A 414 -0.77 -9.44 21.01
C TYR A 414 0.10 -8.82 19.92
N ALA A 415 0.97 -7.89 20.29
CA ALA A 415 1.94 -7.29 19.37
C ALA A 415 2.89 -8.30 18.72
N CYS A 416 3.11 -9.44 19.37
CA CYS A 416 3.93 -10.54 18.84
C CYS A 416 3.16 -11.49 17.88
N ASP A 417 1.87 -11.29 17.64
CA ASP A 417 1.08 -12.05 16.66
C ASP A 417 1.32 -11.49 15.24
N GLU A 418 2.54 -11.62 14.72
CA GLU A 418 3.02 -10.94 13.51
C GLU A 418 2.07 -11.09 12.31
N SER A 419 1.47 -12.27 12.11
CA SER A 419 0.55 -12.52 11.00
C SER A 419 -0.78 -11.76 11.18
N THR A 420 -1.37 -11.75 12.37
CA THR A 420 -2.59 -10.99 12.68
C THR A 420 -2.31 -9.49 12.58
N ILE A 421 -1.18 -9.01 13.09
CA ILE A 421 -0.74 -7.62 12.99
C ILE A 421 -0.58 -7.17 11.53
N ALA A 422 -0.01 -8.02 10.68
CA ALA A 422 0.11 -7.75 9.24
C ALA A 422 -1.26 -7.66 8.56
N VAL A 423 -2.23 -8.51 8.93
CA VAL A 423 -3.61 -8.45 8.43
C VAL A 423 -4.28 -7.14 8.84
N ILE A 424 -4.15 -6.73 10.11
CA ILE A 424 -4.70 -5.46 10.62
C ILE A 424 -4.10 -4.27 9.87
N LYS A 425 -2.77 -4.20 9.77
CA LYS A 425 -2.07 -3.11 9.09
C LYS A 425 -2.50 -2.99 7.63
N THR A 426 -2.55 -4.11 6.91
CA THR A 426 -3.00 -4.14 5.51
C THR A 426 -4.42 -3.58 5.38
N ALA A 427 -5.32 -3.95 6.29
CA ALA A 427 -6.71 -3.49 6.27
C ALA A 427 -6.84 -1.99 6.56
N THR A 428 -6.15 -1.49 7.58
CA THR A 428 -6.19 -0.05 7.93
C THR A 428 -5.66 0.82 6.79
N GLU A 429 -4.56 0.40 6.14
CA GLU A 429 -4.01 1.07 4.96
C GLU A 429 -4.99 1.04 3.78
N ALA A 430 -5.61 -0.11 3.49
CA ALA A 430 -6.57 -0.27 2.40
C ALA A 430 -7.84 0.59 2.61
N ILE A 431 -8.38 0.60 3.83
CA ILE A 431 -9.55 1.42 4.18
C ILE A 431 -9.22 2.91 4.11
N SER A 432 -8.09 3.32 4.64
CA SER A 432 -7.64 4.72 4.54
C SER A 432 -7.52 5.17 3.09
N LYS A 433 -6.95 4.32 2.23
CA LYS A 433 -6.84 4.57 0.80
C LYS A 433 -8.21 4.58 0.09
N ALA A 434 -9.13 3.71 0.49
CA ALA A 434 -10.48 3.64 -0.09
C ALA A 434 -11.32 4.91 0.13
N LEU A 435 -11.00 5.70 1.15
CA LEU A 435 -11.64 6.98 1.45
C LEU A 435 -11.07 8.17 0.69
N LEU A 436 -10.02 7.94 -0.11
CA LEU A 436 -9.40 8.96 -0.94
C LEU A 436 -10.00 8.93 -2.35
N PRO A 437 -10.02 10.05 -3.08
CA PRO A 437 -10.36 10.02 -4.49
C PRO A 437 -9.30 9.18 -5.23
N GLU A 438 -9.77 8.30 -6.11
CA GLU A 438 -8.87 7.64 -7.06
C GLU A 438 -8.33 8.68 -8.03
N ALA A 439 -7.02 8.68 -8.28
CA ALA A 439 -6.37 9.63 -9.16
C ALA A 439 -5.51 8.93 -10.20
N ARG A 440 -5.50 9.47 -11.43
CA ARG A 440 -4.56 9.07 -12.48
C ARG A 440 -4.17 10.26 -13.33
N PHE A 441 -2.94 10.29 -13.78
CA PHE A 441 -2.49 11.24 -14.79
C PHE A 441 -3.04 10.86 -16.18
N VAL A 442 -3.47 11.84 -16.94
CA VAL A 442 -3.97 11.66 -18.30
C VAL A 442 -2.81 11.87 -19.25
N LEU A 443 -2.26 10.78 -19.78
CA LEU A 443 -1.07 10.78 -20.63
C LEU A 443 -1.36 10.39 -22.10
N GLU A 444 -2.60 10.05 -22.43
CA GLU A 444 -2.98 9.45 -23.72
C GLU A 444 -2.79 10.43 -24.89
N GLN A 445 -2.89 11.73 -24.67
CA GLN A 445 -2.85 12.75 -25.75
C GLN A 445 -1.44 12.99 -26.28
N ASN A 446 -0.41 12.94 -25.41
CA ASN A 446 0.97 13.27 -25.74
C ASN A 446 1.97 12.21 -25.26
N ALA A 447 1.50 11.03 -24.91
CA ALA A 447 2.30 9.95 -24.35
C ALA A 447 3.13 10.37 -23.11
N GLY A 448 2.74 11.43 -22.39
CA GLY A 448 3.49 11.97 -21.25
C GLY A 448 4.75 12.73 -21.66
N ILE A 449 4.91 13.03 -22.95
CA ILE A 449 6.02 13.81 -23.49
C ILE A 449 5.50 15.16 -23.97
N PHE A 450 6.10 16.23 -23.51
CA PHE A 450 5.78 17.60 -23.87
C PHE A 450 6.91 18.19 -24.75
N GLU A 451 6.55 18.81 -25.86
CA GLU A 451 7.52 19.33 -26.81
C GLU A 451 7.18 20.76 -27.18
N GLY A 452 8.21 21.59 -27.42
CA GLY A 452 8.11 22.97 -27.90
C GLY A 452 7.91 24.02 -26.80
N GLU A 453 7.83 25.28 -27.20
CA GLU A 453 7.66 26.45 -26.32
C GLU A 453 6.19 26.62 -25.91
N GLY A 454 5.93 26.90 -24.60
CA GLY A 454 4.62 27.28 -24.08
C GLY A 454 4.27 26.57 -22.76
N PRO A 455 3.13 26.97 -22.16
CA PRO A 455 2.65 26.22 -21.00
C PRO A 455 2.13 24.85 -21.46
N HIS A 456 2.60 23.80 -20.83
CA HIS A 456 2.17 22.44 -21.05
C HIS A 456 1.24 22.01 -19.92
N THR A 457 0.00 21.68 -20.23
CA THR A 457 -0.99 21.32 -19.23
C THR A 457 -0.93 19.82 -18.93
N LEU A 458 -0.63 19.48 -17.69
CA LEU A 458 -0.73 18.13 -17.17
C LEU A 458 -2.10 17.94 -16.54
N GLU A 459 -2.88 17.04 -17.11
CA GLU A 459 -4.23 16.72 -16.63
C GLU A 459 -4.21 15.54 -15.69
N VAL A 460 -5.06 15.60 -14.64
CA VAL A 460 -5.31 14.52 -13.70
C VAL A 460 -6.79 14.22 -13.66
N SER A 461 -7.15 12.98 -13.91
CA SER A 461 -8.49 12.46 -13.69
C SER A 461 -8.63 12.00 -12.25
N LEU A 462 -9.70 12.45 -11.59
CA LEU A 462 -10.06 12.04 -10.23
C LEU A 462 -11.42 11.35 -10.24
N ASN A 463 -11.63 10.38 -9.38
CA ASN A 463 -12.93 9.78 -9.13
C ASN A 463 -13.23 9.83 -7.64
N ALA A 464 -14.19 10.65 -7.22
CA ALA A 464 -14.54 10.85 -5.83
C ALA A 464 -15.79 10.04 -5.45
N ALA A 465 -15.76 9.35 -4.31
CA ALA A 465 -16.90 8.59 -3.80
C ALA A 465 -18.07 9.49 -3.36
N ARG A 466 -17.80 10.78 -3.08
CA ARG A 466 -18.79 11.78 -2.63
C ARG A 466 -18.30 13.21 -2.93
N GLU A 467 -19.19 14.18 -2.68
CA GLU A 467 -18.82 15.60 -2.71
C GLU A 467 -17.88 15.91 -1.54
N VAL A 468 -16.77 16.60 -1.84
CA VAL A 468 -15.79 17.00 -0.83
C VAL A 468 -14.92 18.15 -1.35
N GLU A 469 -14.65 19.13 -0.51
CA GLU A 469 -13.60 20.12 -0.75
C GLU A 469 -12.25 19.52 -0.34
N ALA A 470 -11.27 19.56 -1.24
CA ALA A 470 -9.97 18.97 -0.99
C ALA A 470 -8.82 19.85 -1.51
N ASP A 471 -7.72 19.85 -0.76
CA ASP A 471 -6.48 20.49 -1.15
C ASP A 471 -5.55 19.47 -1.79
N PHE A 472 -4.98 19.84 -2.92
CA PHE A 472 -4.05 19.03 -3.69
C PHE A 472 -2.70 19.71 -3.81
N GLU A 473 -1.65 18.92 -3.81
CA GLU A 473 -0.30 19.36 -4.05
C GLU A 473 0.34 18.45 -5.12
N LEU A 474 0.78 19.05 -6.22
CA LEU A 474 1.57 18.38 -7.24
C LEU A 474 3.04 18.75 -7.02
N GLU A 475 3.87 17.77 -6.74
CA GLU A 475 5.31 17.91 -6.65
C GLU A 475 5.95 17.36 -7.92
N VAL A 476 6.80 18.18 -8.55
CA VAL A 476 7.59 17.80 -9.71
C VAL A 476 9.06 17.86 -9.33
N SER A 477 9.76 16.77 -9.55
CA SER A 477 11.21 16.65 -9.38
C SER A 477 11.88 16.16 -10.67
N THR A 478 13.16 16.43 -10.85
CA THR A 478 13.93 15.75 -11.90
C THR A 478 13.94 14.25 -11.65
N ASP A 479 14.24 13.45 -12.66
CA ASP A 479 14.44 12.01 -12.52
C ASP A 479 15.58 11.66 -11.55
N PHE A 480 16.53 12.58 -11.34
CA PHE A 480 17.57 12.51 -10.30
C PHE A 480 17.07 12.80 -8.87
N GLY A 481 15.79 13.21 -8.72
CA GLY A 481 15.18 13.49 -7.43
C GLY A 481 15.35 14.92 -6.91
N GLU A 482 15.85 15.84 -7.70
CA GLU A 482 15.93 17.25 -7.33
C GLU A 482 14.56 17.90 -7.49
N ALA A 483 14.04 18.53 -6.43
CA ALA A 483 12.77 19.25 -6.48
C ALA A 483 12.87 20.46 -7.42
N VAL A 484 11.90 20.57 -8.35
CA VAL A 484 11.87 21.62 -9.36
C VAL A 484 10.69 22.55 -9.13
N GLN A 485 9.51 22.01 -8.96
CA GLN A 485 8.28 22.78 -8.90
C GLN A 485 7.25 22.12 -7.98
N THR A 486 6.48 22.93 -7.25
CA THR A 486 5.36 22.47 -6.43
C THR A 486 4.16 23.36 -6.69
N PHE A 487 3.02 22.75 -6.93
CA PHE A 487 1.74 23.45 -7.17
C PHE A 487 0.77 23.06 -6.05
N SER A 488 0.06 24.05 -5.53
CA SER A 488 -1.05 23.81 -4.58
C SER A 488 -2.36 24.26 -5.23
N LYS A 489 -3.40 23.47 -5.09
CA LYS A 489 -4.72 23.74 -5.67
C LYS A 489 -5.82 23.17 -4.79
N SER A 490 -6.80 24.01 -4.42
CA SER A 490 -8.04 23.58 -3.78
C SER A 490 -9.09 23.31 -4.85
N ALA A 491 -9.88 22.27 -4.67
CA ALA A 491 -10.98 21.93 -5.56
C ALA A 491 -12.17 21.33 -4.80
N GLU A 492 -13.38 21.73 -5.22
CA GLU A 492 -14.62 21.06 -4.82
C GLU A 492 -14.84 19.88 -5.78
N LEU A 493 -14.78 18.67 -5.23
CA LEU A 493 -15.04 17.45 -5.96
C LEU A 493 -16.52 17.09 -5.85
N VAL A 494 -17.15 16.74 -6.97
CA VAL A 494 -18.47 16.12 -6.99
C VAL A 494 -18.34 14.61 -6.93
N LYS A 495 -19.37 13.91 -6.52
CA LYS A 495 -19.40 12.44 -6.60
C LYS A 495 -19.23 11.98 -8.04
N GLY A 496 -18.28 11.08 -8.28
CA GLY A 496 -17.92 10.56 -9.61
C GLY A 496 -16.71 11.25 -10.22
N PRO A 497 -16.66 11.36 -11.56
CA PRO A 497 -15.49 11.89 -12.28
C PRO A 497 -15.27 13.39 -12.05
N ASN A 498 -14.02 13.76 -11.79
CA ASN A 498 -13.53 15.12 -11.65
C ASN A 498 -12.21 15.27 -12.40
N GLY A 499 -11.74 16.50 -12.58
CA GLY A 499 -10.46 16.79 -13.22
C GLY A 499 -9.68 17.89 -12.53
N LEU A 500 -8.36 17.73 -12.51
CA LEU A 500 -7.41 18.80 -12.17
C LEU A 500 -6.48 19.03 -13.35
N ALA A 501 -5.96 20.23 -13.47
CA ALA A 501 -4.99 20.59 -14.50
C ALA A 501 -3.90 21.47 -13.89
N PHE A 502 -2.65 21.23 -14.30
CA PHE A 502 -1.48 21.96 -13.83
C PHE A 502 -0.65 22.39 -15.04
N ASP A 503 -0.34 23.68 -15.13
CA ASP A 503 0.48 24.19 -16.22
C ASP A 503 1.96 24.13 -15.83
N LEU A 504 2.72 23.28 -16.53
CA LEU A 504 4.13 23.03 -16.30
C LEU A 504 4.98 23.85 -17.26
N GLY A 505 6.10 24.37 -16.79
CA GLY A 505 7.14 24.99 -17.60
C GLY A 505 8.48 24.45 -17.13
N LEU A 506 8.99 23.43 -17.82
CA LEU A 506 10.18 22.70 -17.45
C LEU A 506 11.21 22.75 -18.56
N GLU A 507 12.49 22.67 -18.21
CA GLU A 507 13.60 22.55 -19.15
C GLU A 507 13.62 21.16 -19.80
N PRO A 508 14.35 20.94 -20.91
CA PRO A 508 14.52 19.62 -21.48
C PRO A 508 15.03 18.59 -20.47
N GLY A 509 14.32 17.45 -20.35
CA GLY A 509 14.66 16.42 -19.39
C GLY A 509 13.53 15.44 -19.07
N PHE A 510 13.79 14.55 -18.12
CA PHE A 510 12.76 13.67 -17.56
C PHE A 510 12.50 14.03 -16.11
N TYR A 511 11.24 13.85 -15.69
CA TYR A 511 10.73 14.31 -14.40
C TYR A 511 9.82 13.27 -13.78
N LYS A 512 9.72 13.33 -12.45
CA LYS A 512 8.72 12.61 -11.66
C LYS A 512 7.68 13.59 -11.17
N ALA A 513 6.42 13.32 -11.45
CA ALA A 513 5.28 14.06 -10.94
C ALA A 513 4.54 13.20 -9.91
N VAL A 514 4.30 13.74 -8.70
CA VAL A 514 3.59 13.08 -7.62
C VAL A 514 2.46 13.98 -7.15
N LEU A 515 1.23 13.48 -7.25
CA LEU A 515 0.06 14.18 -6.75
C LEU A 515 -0.26 13.72 -5.33
N TYR A 516 -0.41 14.67 -4.43
CA TYR A 516 -0.84 14.45 -3.05
C TYR A 516 -2.20 15.11 -2.81
N ILE A 517 -3.01 14.50 -1.96
CA ILE A 517 -4.07 15.19 -1.24
C ILE A 517 -3.52 15.64 0.11
N VAL A 518 -3.87 16.87 0.52
CA VAL A 518 -3.41 17.45 1.78
C VAL A 518 -4.60 17.55 2.74
N ARG A 519 -4.50 16.90 3.88
CA ARG A 519 -5.49 16.92 4.95
C ARG A 519 -4.81 17.28 6.27
N ASN A 520 -5.21 18.37 6.90
CA ASN A 520 -4.62 18.81 8.18
C ASN A 520 -3.08 18.93 8.16
N GLY A 521 -2.54 19.39 7.02
CA GLY A 521 -1.10 19.46 6.82
C GLY A 521 -0.40 18.12 6.56
N VAL A 522 -1.13 17.01 6.53
CA VAL A 522 -0.60 15.69 6.17
C VAL A 522 -0.80 15.45 4.67
N ARG A 523 0.28 15.17 3.98
CA ARG A 523 0.30 14.81 2.55
C ARG A 523 0.10 13.31 2.39
N THR A 524 -0.87 12.90 1.59
CA THR A 524 -1.07 11.49 1.19
C THR A 524 -0.97 11.39 -0.32
N GLU A 525 -0.09 10.53 -0.80
CA GLU A 525 0.08 10.30 -2.22
C GLU A 525 -1.16 9.66 -2.85
N LEU A 526 -1.64 10.25 -3.94
CA LEU A 526 -2.75 9.73 -4.75
C LEU A 526 -2.27 9.05 -6.03
N ALA A 527 -1.32 9.66 -6.73
CA ALA A 527 -0.80 9.16 -8.01
C ALA A 527 0.61 9.64 -8.26
N ARG A 528 1.37 8.89 -9.03
CA ARG A 528 2.68 9.28 -9.56
C ARG A 528 2.85 8.89 -11.02
N THR A 529 3.70 9.62 -11.73
CA THR A 529 4.09 9.30 -13.10
C THR A 529 5.43 9.93 -13.44
N ASN A 530 6.09 9.39 -14.48
CA ASN A 530 7.19 10.08 -15.13
C ASN A 530 6.67 10.91 -16.29
N LEU A 531 7.36 11.97 -16.62
CA LEU A 531 7.10 12.89 -17.73
C LEU A 531 8.40 13.19 -18.47
N GLY A 532 8.31 13.54 -19.74
CA GLY A 532 9.44 14.03 -20.52
C GLY A 532 9.15 15.41 -21.11
N PHE A 533 10.18 16.25 -21.17
CA PHE A 533 10.13 17.57 -21.82
C PHE A 533 11.27 17.64 -22.82
N ASP A 534 10.93 17.95 -24.09
CA ASP A 534 11.88 18.09 -25.19
C ASP A 534 13.04 17.07 -25.14
N PRO A 535 12.78 15.75 -25.09
CA PRO A 535 13.81 14.75 -24.81
C PRO A 535 14.91 14.72 -25.87
N GLU A 536 14.64 15.15 -27.09
CA GLU A 536 15.66 15.26 -28.13
C GLU A 536 16.66 16.41 -27.88
N GLN A 537 16.41 17.29 -26.91
CA GLN A 537 17.31 18.36 -26.50
C GLN A 537 18.19 17.99 -25.29
N ILE A 538 18.03 16.80 -24.73
CA ILE A 538 18.90 16.32 -23.65
C ILE A 538 20.33 16.20 -24.19
N ILE A 539 21.27 16.84 -23.50
CA ILE A 539 22.69 16.85 -23.88
C ILE A 539 23.47 16.01 -22.87
N SER A 540 23.89 14.81 -23.28
CA SER A 540 24.88 14.02 -22.57
C SER A 540 26.17 13.96 -23.39
N ALA A 541 27.24 14.58 -22.88
CA ALA A 541 28.50 14.64 -23.61
C ALA A 541 29.13 13.24 -23.77
N GLN A 542 29.63 12.95 -24.98
CA GLN A 542 30.43 11.74 -25.18
C GLN A 542 31.74 11.85 -24.39
N ASP A 543 32.12 10.77 -23.76
CA ASP A 543 33.31 10.63 -22.92
C ASP A 543 34.33 9.61 -23.48
N LYS A 544 34.35 9.50 -24.83
CA LYS A 544 35.26 8.63 -25.55
C LYS A 544 36.71 8.83 -25.11
N GLN A 545 37.38 7.73 -24.83
CA GLN A 545 38.84 7.77 -24.56
C GLN A 545 39.62 8.08 -25.84
N PRO A 546 40.79 8.67 -25.76
CA PRO A 546 41.60 9.06 -26.94
C PRO A 546 41.89 7.92 -27.92
N ASP A 547 41.95 6.68 -27.44
CA ASP A 547 42.21 5.48 -28.22
C ASP A 547 40.97 4.65 -28.51
N PHE A 548 39.74 5.22 -28.34
CA PHE A 548 38.46 4.54 -28.54
C PHE A 548 38.33 3.94 -29.95
N GLU A 549 38.61 4.73 -30.96
CA GLU A 549 38.54 4.29 -32.36
C GLU A 549 39.57 3.20 -32.68
N GLU A 550 40.81 3.36 -32.19
CA GLU A 550 41.85 2.39 -32.35
C GLU A 550 41.53 1.07 -31.64
N PHE A 551 40.99 1.14 -30.43
CA PHE A 551 40.54 -0.02 -29.66
C PHE A 551 39.54 -0.88 -30.41
N TRP A 552 38.49 -0.24 -30.97
CA TRP A 552 37.45 -0.95 -31.68
C TRP A 552 37.90 -1.43 -33.05
N SER A 553 38.74 -0.67 -33.76
CA SER A 553 39.35 -1.11 -35.02
C SER A 553 40.22 -2.37 -34.79
N ASN A 554 41.06 -2.36 -33.74
CA ASN A 554 41.88 -3.52 -33.39
C ASN A 554 41.02 -4.71 -32.97
N THR A 555 39.94 -4.49 -32.24
CA THR A 555 38.98 -5.55 -31.85
C THR A 555 38.32 -6.20 -33.06
N LEU A 556 37.88 -5.42 -34.04
CA LEU A 556 37.31 -5.92 -35.27
C LEU A 556 38.34 -6.65 -36.18
N GLN A 557 39.57 -6.19 -36.21
CA GLN A 557 40.65 -6.89 -36.90
C GLN A 557 40.97 -8.23 -36.23
N GLU A 558 40.99 -8.27 -34.90
CA GLU A 558 41.13 -9.54 -34.17
C GLU A 558 39.99 -10.49 -34.48
N LEU A 559 38.72 -10.00 -34.45
CA LEU A 559 37.57 -10.79 -34.83
C LEU A 559 37.69 -11.34 -36.26
N ALA A 560 38.04 -10.52 -37.23
CA ALA A 560 38.22 -10.90 -38.62
C ALA A 560 39.30 -12.00 -38.83
N SER A 561 40.33 -12.01 -37.94
CA SER A 561 41.39 -13.03 -37.98
C SER A 561 40.91 -14.42 -37.48
N VAL A 562 39.78 -14.50 -36.79
CA VAL A 562 39.20 -15.74 -36.30
C VAL A 562 38.36 -16.35 -37.40
N ALA A 563 38.75 -17.54 -37.90
CA ALA A 563 37.94 -18.32 -38.82
C ALA A 563 36.57 -18.65 -38.18
N PRO A 564 35.42 -18.28 -38.81
CA PRO A 564 34.12 -18.37 -38.14
C PRO A 564 33.61 -19.79 -37.94
N GLU A 565 34.04 -20.77 -38.72
CA GLU A 565 33.73 -22.21 -38.62
C GLU A 565 32.22 -22.47 -38.49
N TYR A 566 31.39 -21.85 -39.33
CA TYR A 566 29.94 -21.96 -39.27
C TYR A 566 29.46 -23.41 -39.37
N LYS A 567 28.58 -23.80 -38.40
CA LYS A 567 27.98 -25.11 -38.35
C LYS A 567 26.49 -24.99 -38.14
N LEU A 568 25.69 -25.50 -39.09
CA LEU A 568 24.25 -25.53 -39.03
C LEU A 568 23.79 -26.92 -38.56
N ILE A 569 23.10 -26.97 -37.42
CA ILE A 569 22.57 -28.17 -36.81
C ILE A 569 21.04 -28.13 -36.98
N PRO A 570 20.43 -29.00 -37.80
CA PRO A 570 18.99 -28.95 -38.06
C PRO A 570 18.15 -29.23 -36.82
N LEU A 571 17.12 -28.40 -36.61
CA LEU A 571 16.10 -28.53 -35.57
C LEU A 571 14.78 -28.99 -36.24
N LYS A 572 14.65 -30.27 -36.46
CA LYS A 572 13.53 -30.86 -37.25
C LYS A 572 12.17 -30.59 -36.60
N GLU A 573 12.11 -30.57 -35.27
CA GLU A 573 10.91 -30.34 -34.49
C GLU A 573 10.39 -28.87 -34.59
N HIS A 574 11.23 -27.96 -35.07
CA HIS A 574 10.93 -26.55 -35.30
C HIS A 574 10.95 -26.16 -36.77
N SER A 575 10.95 -27.12 -37.67
CA SER A 575 10.99 -26.95 -39.12
C SER A 575 9.72 -27.48 -39.78
N ASN A 576 9.37 -26.93 -40.95
CA ASN A 576 8.31 -27.45 -41.82
C ASN A 576 8.71 -27.28 -43.28
N ASP A 577 7.76 -27.47 -44.25
CA ASP A 577 7.95 -27.29 -45.69
C ASP A 577 8.05 -25.83 -46.13
N VAL A 578 7.85 -24.87 -45.23
CA VAL A 578 7.97 -23.43 -45.51
C VAL A 578 9.34 -22.90 -45.08
N ARG A 579 9.75 -23.19 -43.81
CA ARG A 579 11.05 -22.79 -43.29
C ARG A 579 11.73 -23.90 -42.52
N GLU A 580 13.03 -24.00 -42.68
CA GLU A 580 13.91 -24.84 -41.86
C GLU A 580 14.49 -24.05 -40.70
N ALA A 581 14.55 -24.69 -39.50
CA ALA A 581 15.18 -24.16 -38.31
C ALA A 581 16.53 -24.86 -38.04
N PHE A 582 17.50 -24.06 -37.61
CA PHE A 582 18.85 -24.57 -37.28
C PHE A 582 19.33 -23.92 -35.97
N ARG A 583 19.97 -24.71 -35.12
CA ARG A 583 20.93 -24.19 -34.18
C ARG A 583 22.23 -23.93 -34.96
N VAL A 584 22.71 -22.71 -34.89
CA VAL A 584 23.97 -22.31 -35.49
C VAL A 584 25.07 -22.28 -34.42
N GLU A 585 26.21 -22.83 -34.71
CA GLU A 585 27.44 -22.65 -33.91
C GLU A 585 28.49 -21.96 -34.78
N MET A 586 29.23 -21.02 -34.18
CA MET A 586 30.27 -20.26 -34.87
C MET A 586 31.36 -19.79 -33.91
N LYS A 587 32.55 -19.49 -34.44
CA LYS A 587 33.65 -18.92 -33.70
C LYS A 587 33.60 -17.38 -33.73
N SER A 588 33.77 -16.74 -32.57
CA SER A 588 33.83 -15.30 -32.38
C SER A 588 35.16 -14.85 -31.76
N LEU A 589 35.21 -13.60 -31.28
CA LEU A 589 36.41 -12.99 -30.71
C LEU A 589 37.05 -13.89 -29.65
N GLY A 590 38.37 -14.06 -29.71
CA GLY A 590 39.12 -14.93 -28.81
C GLY A 590 38.95 -16.44 -29.13
N GLY A 591 38.32 -16.83 -30.25
CA GLY A 591 38.06 -18.21 -30.59
C GLY A 591 36.87 -18.81 -29.80
N GLU A 592 36.14 -17.99 -29.07
CA GLU A 592 34.96 -18.41 -28.31
C GLU A 592 33.88 -18.98 -29.22
N THR A 593 33.20 -20.06 -28.78
CA THR A 593 32.06 -20.60 -29.54
C THR A 593 30.79 -19.92 -29.08
N ILE A 594 30.10 -19.29 -30.01
CA ILE A 594 28.76 -18.72 -29.80
C ILE A 594 27.74 -19.44 -30.67
N SER A 595 26.48 -19.30 -30.32
CA SER A 595 25.39 -19.99 -31.02
C SER A 595 24.27 -19.03 -31.40
N GLY A 596 23.34 -19.49 -32.21
CA GLY A 596 22.10 -18.77 -32.50
C GLY A 596 21.03 -19.70 -33.01
N LEU A 597 19.82 -19.19 -33.14
CA LEU A 597 18.67 -19.84 -33.74
C LEU A 597 18.37 -19.19 -35.09
N LEU A 598 18.47 -20.00 -36.18
CA LEU A 598 18.18 -19.54 -37.55
C LEU A 598 16.90 -20.17 -38.07
N TYR A 599 16.04 -19.35 -38.65
CA TYR A 599 14.95 -19.78 -39.53
C TYR A 599 15.22 -19.29 -40.95
N MET A 600 15.17 -20.20 -41.89
CA MET A 600 15.50 -19.92 -43.29
C MET A 600 14.42 -20.51 -44.23
N PRO A 601 13.91 -19.73 -45.23
CA PRO A 601 12.96 -20.21 -46.22
C PRO A 601 13.49 -21.44 -46.95
N VAL A 602 12.64 -22.48 -47.17
CA VAL A 602 12.95 -23.67 -47.92
C VAL A 602 13.11 -23.34 -49.43
N ALA A 603 12.22 -22.50 -49.94
CA ALA A 603 12.21 -22.09 -51.35
C ALA A 603 13.53 -21.42 -51.75
N GLU A 604 13.91 -21.59 -53.03
CA GLU A 604 15.08 -20.90 -53.58
C GLU A 604 14.78 -19.41 -53.80
N GLY A 605 15.79 -18.60 -53.57
CA GLY A 605 15.65 -17.13 -53.69
C GLY A 605 16.66 -16.37 -52.87
N LYS A 606 16.58 -15.03 -52.97
CA LYS A 606 17.26 -14.08 -52.10
C LYS A 606 16.22 -13.41 -51.17
N TYR A 607 16.48 -13.45 -49.93
CA TYR A 607 15.55 -12.99 -48.86
C TYR A 607 16.17 -11.91 -48.00
N PRO A 608 15.39 -10.91 -47.60
CA PRO A 608 15.80 -10.01 -46.52
C PRO A 608 16.06 -10.81 -45.24
N ALA A 609 16.89 -10.28 -44.36
CA ALA A 609 17.23 -10.92 -43.12
C ALA A 609 17.03 -10.02 -41.91
N MET A 610 16.47 -10.57 -40.85
CA MET A 610 16.31 -9.97 -39.55
C MET A 610 17.23 -10.60 -38.54
N ILE A 611 18.09 -9.82 -37.90
CA ILE A 611 18.91 -10.25 -36.77
C ILE A 611 18.23 -9.78 -35.49
N SER A 612 17.93 -10.70 -34.57
CA SER A 612 17.40 -10.43 -33.26
C SER A 612 18.48 -10.58 -32.20
N TYR A 613 18.74 -9.52 -31.45
CA TYR A 613 19.64 -9.53 -30.30
C TYR A 613 18.84 -9.68 -29.00
N MET A 614 19.29 -10.59 -28.14
CA MET A 614 18.55 -10.98 -26.94
C MET A 614 18.77 -10.04 -25.77
N GLY A 615 17.74 -9.88 -24.93
CA GLY A 615 17.83 -9.24 -23.62
C GLY A 615 18.74 -9.99 -22.65
N TYR A 616 19.13 -9.35 -21.56
CA TYR A 616 20.01 -9.92 -20.54
C TYR A 616 19.37 -11.14 -19.87
N GLY A 617 20.07 -12.26 -19.92
CA GLY A 617 19.63 -13.51 -19.30
C GLY A 617 18.43 -14.20 -19.98
N SER A 618 18.00 -13.73 -21.16
CA SER A 618 16.91 -14.35 -21.91
C SER A 618 17.32 -15.71 -22.48
N ASP A 619 16.33 -16.60 -22.63
CA ASP A 619 16.48 -17.85 -23.36
C ASP A 619 15.99 -17.72 -24.81
N VAL A 620 16.28 -18.69 -25.64
CA VAL A 620 15.77 -18.76 -27.00
C VAL A 620 14.25 -18.95 -27.00
N TRP A 621 13.57 -18.32 -27.93
CA TRP A 621 12.16 -18.56 -28.21
C TRP A 621 12.01 -19.08 -29.64
N TYR A 622 11.18 -20.11 -29.82
CA TYR A 622 10.94 -20.74 -31.11
C TYR A 622 9.72 -20.08 -31.76
N ALA A 623 9.92 -19.61 -33.02
CA ALA A 623 8.83 -19.08 -33.83
C ALA A 623 8.03 -20.21 -34.46
N ASP A 624 6.80 -19.94 -34.91
CA ASP A 624 6.09 -20.81 -35.82
C ASP A 624 6.84 -20.83 -37.16
N PRO A 625 7.29 -21.99 -37.62
CA PRO A 625 8.00 -22.08 -38.90
C PRO A 625 7.18 -21.67 -40.11
N SER A 626 5.84 -21.52 -39.98
CA SER A 626 4.98 -20.99 -41.04
C SER A 626 4.92 -19.46 -41.06
N SER A 627 5.40 -18.77 -39.99
CA SER A 627 5.48 -17.31 -39.96
C SER A 627 6.62 -16.81 -40.87
N ASN A 628 6.51 -15.56 -41.34
CA ASN A 628 7.53 -14.83 -42.11
C ASN A 628 8.22 -15.65 -43.23
N PRO A 629 7.46 -16.27 -44.18
CA PRO A 629 8.02 -17.17 -45.19
C PRO A 629 8.95 -16.49 -46.19
N GLN A 630 9.01 -15.15 -46.19
CA GLN A 630 9.82 -14.37 -47.10
C GLN A 630 11.01 -13.68 -46.36
N MET A 631 11.39 -14.16 -45.16
CA MET A 631 12.46 -13.57 -44.38
C MET A 631 13.36 -14.65 -43.76
N ILE A 632 14.64 -14.38 -43.72
CA ILE A 632 15.60 -15.10 -42.90
C ILE A 632 15.59 -14.47 -41.54
N GLU A 633 15.40 -15.24 -40.46
CA GLU A 633 15.44 -14.76 -39.10
C GLU A 633 16.57 -15.43 -38.34
N PHE A 634 17.46 -14.64 -37.76
CA PHE A 634 18.56 -15.11 -36.95
C PHE A 634 18.57 -14.48 -35.58
N MET A 635 18.39 -15.27 -34.54
CA MET A 635 18.47 -14.86 -33.16
C MET A 635 19.85 -15.19 -32.58
N LEU A 636 20.64 -14.18 -32.26
CA LEU A 636 21.96 -14.41 -31.68
C LEU A 636 21.85 -14.72 -30.18
N CYS A 637 22.46 -15.84 -29.77
CA CYS A 637 22.84 -16.13 -28.40
C CYS A 637 24.30 -15.68 -28.22
N ILE A 638 24.54 -14.56 -27.54
CA ILE A 638 25.90 -14.10 -27.26
C ILE A 638 26.60 -15.06 -26.28
N ARG A 639 27.89 -14.86 -26.09
CA ARG A 639 28.72 -15.68 -25.17
C ARG A 639 28.07 -15.81 -23.80
N ASN A 640 28.10 -16.96 -23.20
CA ASN A 640 27.64 -17.32 -21.88
C ASN A 640 26.10 -17.22 -21.66
N GLN A 641 25.29 -16.84 -22.64
CA GLN A 641 23.85 -16.72 -22.48
C GLN A 641 23.08 -17.71 -23.39
N ALA A 642 21.84 -18.05 -23.02
CA ALA A 642 20.97 -18.98 -23.75
C ALA A 642 21.66 -20.28 -24.09
N PHE A 643 21.79 -20.65 -25.39
CA PHE A 643 22.47 -21.86 -25.82
C PHE A 643 23.94 -21.97 -25.39
N ASN A 644 24.57 -20.85 -25.05
CA ASN A 644 25.98 -20.79 -24.67
C ASN A 644 26.18 -20.80 -23.14
N ARG A 645 25.09 -20.82 -22.35
CA ARG A 645 25.15 -20.83 -20.89
C ARG A 645 25.71 -22.18 -20.38
N GLN A 646 26.68 -22.10 -19.48
CA GLN A 646 27.25 -23.30 -18.86
C GLN A 646 26.49 -23.65 -17.58
N PRO A 647 26.31 -24.95 -17.27
CA PRO A 647 25.67 -25.33 -16.01
C PRO A 647 26.36 -24.74 -14.78
N GLY A 648 25.62 -24.05 -13.91
CA GLY A 648 26.14 -23.43 -12.68
C GLY A 648 26.86 -22.11 -12.90
N GLU A 649 26.85 -21.54 -14.08
CA GLU A 649 27.40 -20.23 -14.37
C GLU A 649 26.56 -19.11 -13.72
N LYS A 650 27.24 -18.11 -13.13
CA LYS A 650 26.58 -16.97 -12.52
C LYS A 650 26.19 -15.93 -13.58
N ASP A 651 25.08 -15.25 -13.34
CA ASP A 651 24.55 -14.18 -14.19
C ASP A 651 25.21 -12.83 -13.85
N ASP A 652 26.54 -12.79 -13.85
CA ASP A 652 27.34 -11.60 -13.47
C ASP A 652 27.98 -10.91 -14.70
N TRP A 653 27.47 -11.19 -15.88
CA TRP A 653 28.07 -10.75 -17.15
C TRP A 653 28.29 -9.23 -17.21
N CYS A 654 27.37 -8.41 -16.69
CA CYS A 654 27.51 -6.95 -16.73
C CYS A 654 28.73 -6.44 -15.97
N ALA A 655 29.25 -7.20 -15.00
CA ALA A 655 30.40 -6.84 -14.17
C ALA A 655 31.68 -7.60 -14.53
N ARG A 656 31.54 -8.67 -15.33
CA ARG A 656 32.64 -9.62 -15.60
C ARG A 656 33.77 -8.97 -16.38
N GLY A 657 35.00 -9.01 -15.83
CA GLY A 657 36.22 -8.49 -16.43
C GLY A 657 36.35 -6.97 -16.40
N ILE A 658 35.63 -6.27 -15.55
CA ILE A 658 35.60 -4.79 -15.43
C ILE A 658 36.96 -4.16 -15.18
N ALA A 659 37.93 -4.91 -14.65
CA ALA A 659 39.25 -4.42 -14.33
C ALA A 659 40.07 -3.96 -15.56
N ASP A 660 39.77 -4.46 -16.77
CA ASP A 660 40.49 -4.14 -18.00
C ASP A 660 39.51 -4.14 -19.20
N LYS A 661 39.52 -3.06 -20.00
CA LYS A 661 38.75 -2.94 -21.24
C LYS A 661 38.92 -4.13 -22.20
N ASN A 662 40.07 -4.78 -22.20
CA ASN A 662 40.34 -5.93 -23.09
C ASN A 662 39.67 -7.21 -22.60
N THR A 663 39.37 -7.33 -21.33
CA THR A 663 38.74 -8.49 -20.70
C THR A 663 37.29 -8.27 -20.32
N TYR A 664 36.82 -7.02 -20.37
CA TYR A 664 35.42 -6.72 -20.03
C TYR A 664 34.47 -7.45 -20.98
N TYR A 665 33.46 -8.08 -20.40
CA TYR A 665 32.52 -8.96 -21.08
C TYR A 665 31.93 -8.35 -22.36
N TYR A 666 31.56 -7.07 -22.34
CA TYR A 666 30.91 -6.44 -23.50
C TYR A 666 31.85 -6.19 -24.69
N ARG A 667 33.17 -6.27 -24.53
CA ARG A 667 34.08 -6.32 -25.68
C ARG A 667 33.77 -7.51 -26.58
N GLY A 668 33.62 -8.67 -25.95
CA GLY A 668 33.27 -9.89 -26.66
C GLY A 668 31.83 -9.91 -27.15
N ALA A 669 30.87 -9.46 -26.33
CA ALA A 669 29.46 -9.43 -26.68
C ALA A 669 29.16 -8.52 -27.89
N PHE A 670 29.83 -7.35 -27.99
CA PHE A 670 29.70 -6.46 -29.17
C PHE A 670 30.36 -7.08 -30.40
N ALA A 671 31.48 -7.76 -30.25
CA ALA A 671 32.10 -8.53 -31.34
C ALA A 671 31.20 -9.70 -31.79
N ASP A 672 30.48 -10.36 -30.85
CA ASP A 672 29.49 -11.40 -31.18
C ASP A 672 28.34 -10.85 -32.05
N ALA A 673 27.89 -9.62 -31.73
CA ALA A 673 26.85 -8.96 -32.52
C ALA A 673 27.28 -8.66 -33.97
N VAL A 674 28.54 -8.26 -34.17
CA VAL A 674 29.13 -8.10 -35.52
C VAL A 674 29.29 -9.47 -36.23
N ARG A 675 29.72 -10.51 -35.50
CA ARG A 675 29.82 -11.87 -36.06
C ARG A 675 28.46 -12.42 -36.52
N ALA A 676 27.35 -11.99 -35.87
CA ALA A 676 26.00 -12.34 -36.36
C ALA A 676 25.71 -11.74 -37.76
N ILE A 677 26.17 -10.52 -38.03
CA ILE A 677 26.07 -9.89 -39.35
C ILE A 677 26.92 -10.65 -40.34
N ASP A 678 28.17 -10.99 -40.01
CA ASP A 678 29.02 -11.81 -40.86
C ASP A 678 28.37 -13.15 -41.26
N PHE A 679 27.77 -13.82 -40.26
CA PHE A 679 27.09 -15.09 -40.49
C PHE A 679 25.92 -14.94 -41.46
N VAL A 680 25.01 -14.01 -41.17
CA VAL A 680 23.78 -13.79 -41.98
C VAL A 680 24.16 -13.42 -43.41
N CYS A 681 25.13 -12.49 -43.58
CA CYS A 681 25.62 -12.10 -44.90
C CYS A 681 26.34 -13.20 -45.66
N SER A 682 26.83 -14.25 -44.97
CA SER A 682 27.48 -15.39 -45.59
C SER A 682 26.53 -16.45 -46.16
N LEU A 683 25.24 -16.39 -45.84
CA LEU A 683 24.24 -17.33 -46.30
C LEU A 683 23.89 -17.09 -47.78
N ASP A 684 23.90 -18.14 -48.61
CA ASP A 684 23.61 -18.06 -50.05
C ASP A 684 22.22 -17.46 -50.34
N LYS A 685 21.26 -17.60 -49.40
CA LYS A 685 19.89 -17.09 -49.56
C LYS A 685 19.71 -15.67 -49.02
N THR A 686 20.69 -15.06 -48.38
CA THR A 686 20.57 -13.70 -47.90
C THR A 686 20.69 -12.67 -49.04
N ASP A 687 19.77 -11.69 -49.04
CA ASP A 687 19.95 -10.43 -49.77
C ASP A 687 20.71 -9.47 -48.84
N THR A 688 21.98 -9.28 -49.13
CA THR A 688 22.91 -8.50 -48.31
C THR A 688 22.63 -7.01 -48.30
N ASP A 689 21.78 -6.51 -49.20
CA ASP A 689 21.33 -5.11 -49.25
C ASP A 689 20.11 -4.88 -48.35
N ARG A 690 19.52 -5.94 -47.79
CA ARG A 690 18.32 -5.92 -46.95
C ARG A 690 18.50 -6.71 -45.65
N VAL A 691 19.52 -6.33 -44.87
CA VAL A 691 19.78 -6.89 -43.55
C VAL A 691 19.39 -5.92 -42.47
N PHE A 692 18.55 -6.36 -41.56
CA PHE A 692 17.95 -5.56 -40.47
C PHE A 692 18.35 -6.10 -39.11
N ALA A 693 18.28 -5.24 -38.07
CA ALA A 693 18.50 -5.71 -36.70
C ALA A 693 17.51 -5.06 -35.72
N SER A 694 17.15 -5.81 -34.67
CA SER A 694 16.33 -5.33 -33.57
C SER A 694 16.69 -6.05 -32.28
N GLY A 695 16.35 -5.43 -31.14
CA GLY A 695 16.53 -6.02 -29.84
C GLY A 695 16.03 -5.12 -28.74
N GLU A 696 15.76 -5.68 -27.56
CA GLU A 696 15.30 -4.97 -26.39
C GLU A 696 16.31 -5.06 -25.25
N SER A 697 16.39 -4.01 -24.42
CA SER A 697 17.27 -3.98 -23.26
C SER A 697 18.74 -4.18 -23.68
N GLN A 698 19.41 -5.21 -23.20
CA GLN A 698 20.74 -5.61 -23.69
C GLN A 698 20.74 -5.80 -25.22
N GLY A 699 19.67 -6.39 -25.78
CA GLY A 699 19.53 -6.53 -27.23
C GLY A 699 19.43 -5.19 -27.94
N GLY A 700 18.82 -4.18 -27.32
CA GLY A 700 18.80 -2.81 -27.83
C GLY A 700 20.18 -2.18 -27.87
N ALA A 701 20.98 -2.38 -26.81
CA ALA A 701 22.40 -1.95 -26.77
C ALA A 701 23.23 -2.67 -27.85
N LEU A 702 23.05 -3.99 -28.01
CA LEU A 702 23.73 -4.77 -29.05
C LEU A 702 23.32 -4.34 -30.46
N THR A 703 22.07 -3.94 -30.66
CA THR A 703 21.57 -3.38 -31.94
C THR A 703 22.29 -2.08 -32.28
N PHE A 704 22.41 -1.17 -31.32
CA PHE A 704 23.15 0.07 -31.52
C PHE A 704 24.66 -0.17 -31.73
N ALA A 705 25.27 -1.03 -30.91
CA ALA A 705 26.69 -1.37 -31.05
C ALA A 705 27.00 -2.00 -32.40
N ALA A 706 26.17 -2.97 -32.84
CA ALA A 706 26.32 -3.63 -34.14
C ALA A 706 26.24 -2.64 -35.30
N ALA A 707 25.22 -1.77 -35.33
CA ALA A 707 25.06 -0.75 -36.40
C ALA A 707 26.15 0.35 -36.36
N SER A 708 26.80 0.54 -35.21
CA SER A 708 27.91 1.49 -35.06
C SER A 708 29.26 0.91 -35.48
N LEU A 709 29.42 -0.40 -35.40
CA LEU A 709 30.65 -1.12 -35.69
C LEU A 709 30.65 -1.75 -37.11
N ASP A 710 29.47 -1.83 -37.76
CA ASP A 710 29.28 -2.46 -39.06
C ASP A 710 28.23 -1.71 -39.90
N ASP A 711 28.54 -1.33 -41.10
CA ASP A 711 27.71 -0.50 -42.00
C ASP A 711 26.78 -1.32 -42.94
N ARG A 712 26.76 -2.66 -42.82
CA ARG A 712 25.93 -3.54 -43.65
C ARG A 712 24.46 -3.60 -43.22
N LEU A 713 24.11 -3.08 -42.03
CA LEU A 713 22.71 -3.03 -41.60
C LEU A 713 21.93 -1.94 -42.34
N LYS A 714 20.79 -2.30 -42.91
CA LYS A 714 19.93 -1.40 -43.71
C LYS A 714 19.06 -0.49 -42.85
N ALA A 715 18.53 -0.99 -41.76
CA ALA A 715 17.78 -0.22 -40.74
C ALA A 715 17.77 -1.00 -39.43
N ILE A 716 17.56 -0.28 -38.31
CA ILE A 716 17.56 -0.90 -36.97
C ILE A 716 16.40 -0.41 -36.11
N ALA A 717 15.94 -1.28 -35.18
CA ALA A 717 14.84 -1.00 -34.28
C ALA A 717 15.16 -1.43 -32.82
N PRO A 718 16.00 -0.73 -32.08
CA PRO A 718 16.23 -0.99 -30.66
C PRO A 718 15.03 -0.54 -29.82
N SER A 719 14.75 -1.28 -28.72
CA SER A 719 13.79 -0.86 -27.70
C SER A 719 14.40 -0.90 -26.30
N ALA A 720 14.07 0.10 -25.48
CA ALA A 720 14.57 0.28 -24.12
C ALA A 720 16.07 -0.05 -24.00
N PRO A 721 16.97 0.56 -24.80
CA PRO A 721 18.35 0.12 -24.91
C PRO A 721 19.11 0.28 -23.60
N PHE A 722 19.80 -0.79 -23.21
CA PHE A 722 20.67 -0.90 -22.05
C PHE A 722 22.05 -0.28 -22.31
N LEU A 723 22.89 -0.14 -21.29
CA LEU A 723 24.27 0.38 -21.37
C LEU A 723 24.41 1.77 -21.99
N CYS A 724 23.44 2.63 -21.82
CA CYS A 724 23.48 4.00 -22.30
C CYS A 724 23.77 4.95 -21.15
N ASP A 725 24.83 5.78 -21.28
CA ASP A 725 25.19 6.81 -20.31
C ASP A 725 25.42 6.28 -18.89
N TYR A 726 26.46 5.49 -18.72
CA TYR A 726 26.76 4.87 -17.44
C TYR A 726 26.84 5.82 -16.23
N PRO A 727 27.39 7.05 -16.33
CA PRO A 727 27.38 7.95 -15.20
C PRO A 727 26.00 8.26 -14.66
N ASP A 728 25.05 8.63 -15.54
CA ASP A 728 23.67 8.95 -15.17
C ASP A 728 22.87 7.66 -14.89
N TYR A 729 23.13 6.60 -15.64
CA TYR A 729 22.48 5.32 -15.43
C TYR A 729 22.66 4.77 -14.01
N PHE A 730 23.88 4.89 -13.46
CA PHE A 730 24.18 4.39 -12.11
C PHE A 730 23.61 5.26 -10.98
N VAL A 731 23.05 6.40 -11.29
CA VAL A 731 22.27 7.25 -10.38
C VAL A 731 20.77 6.93 -10.50
N LEU A 732 20.29 6.77 -11.73
CA LEU A 732 18.87 6.60 -12.02
C LEU A 732 18.36 5.18 -11.77
N ALA A 733 19.22 4.16 -11.93
CA ALA A 733 18.90 2.76 -11.74
C ALA A 733 19.99 2.02 -10.94
N GLY A 734 19.60 1.29 -9.90
CA GLY A 734 20.55 0.54 -9.06
C GLY A 734 21.23 -0.60 -9.83
N TRP A 735 20.47 -1.33 -10.64
CA TRP A 735 21.05 -2.37 -11.51
C TRP A 735 21.23 -1.82 -12.92
N PRO A 736 22.35 -2.06 -13.61
CA PRO A 736 23.51 -2.90 -13.26
C PRO A 736 24.60 -2.17 -12.45
N GLY A 737 24.37 -0.94 -12.01
CA GLY A 737 25.37 -0.11 -11.34
C GLY A 737 25.98 -0.78 -10.10
N ASP A 738 25.13 -1.32 -9.22
CA ASP A 738 25.58 -1.91 -7.95
C ASP A 738 26.51 -3.10 -8.16
N PRO A 739 26.21 -4.13 -8.99
CA PRO A 739 27.12 -5.23 -9.23
C PRO A 739 28.42 -4.81 -9.95
N ILE A 740 28.36 -3.83 -10.85
CA ILE A 740 29.56 -3.32 -11.52
C ILE A 740 30.46 -2.58 -10.54
N LYS A 741 29.90 -1.68 -9.71
CA LYS A 741 30.64 -0.96 -8.66
C LYS A 741 31.26 -1.94 -7.64
N ALA A 742 30.50 -2.98 -7.25
CA ALA A 742 31.02 -3.99 -6.33
C ALA A 742 32.22 -4.76 -6.93
N ALA A 743 32.12 -5.20 -8.18
CA ALA A 743 33.22 -5.89 -8.87
C ALA A 743 34.43 -4.99 -9.10
N ALA A 744 34.22 -3.72 -9.46
CA ALA A 744 35.31 -2.74 -9.61
C ALA A 744 36.05 -2.52 -8.28
N LYS A 745 35.31 -2.39 -7.19
CA LYS A 745 35.86 -2.26 -5.83
C LYS A 745 36.67 -3.50 -5.42
N GLU A 746 36.14 -4.71 -5.71
CA GLU A 746 36.86 -5.96 -5.46
C GLU A 746 38.16 -6.04 -6.27
N ALA A 747 38.14 -5.52 -7.50
CA ALA A 747 39.35 -5.38 -8.34
C ALA A 747 40.31 -4.26 -7.91
N GLY A 748 39.99 -3.48 -6.87
CA GLY A 748 40.81 -2.38 -6.38
C GLY A 748 40.79 -1.12 -7.26
N MET A 749 39.75 -0.96 -8.10
CA MET A 749 39.63 0.20 -8.98
C MET A 749 39.05 1.41 -8.23
N SER A 750 39.46 2.61 -8.67
CA SER A 750 38.71 3.83 -8.35
C SER A 750 37.45 3.95 -9.22
N ASP A 751 36.48 4.79 -8.81
CA ASP A 751 35.31 5.09 -9.65
C ASP A 751 35.72 5.70 -10.99
N GLU A 752 36.75 6.54 -11.01
CA GLU A 752 37.31 7.13 -12.24
C GLU A 752 37.87 6.07 -13.19
N ASP A 753 38.64 5.10 -12.68
CA ASP A 753 39.15 3.98 -13.50
C ASP A 753 38.03 3.09 -14.01
N MET A 754 37.01 2.84 -13.19
CA MET A 754 35.82 2.08 -13.59
C MET A 754 35.08 2.78 -14.75
N TYR A 755 34.73 4.06 -14.60
CA TYR A 755 34.07 4.81 -15.66
C TYR A 755 34.94 4.94 -16.92
N LYS A 756 36.25 5.02 -16.77
CA LYS A 756 37.17 5.01 -17.91
C LYS A 756 37.10 3.68 -18.69
N VAL A 757 36.97 2.54 -18.00
CA VAL A 757 36.76 1.26 -18.71
C VAL A 757 35.37 1.20 -19.34
N LEU A 758 34.35 1.65 -18.62
CA LEU A 758 32.95 1.62 -19.10
C LEU A 758 32.76 2.52 -20.33
N SER A 759 33.46 3.66 -20.42
CA SER A 759 33.34 4.58 -21.56
C SER A 759 33.71 3.95 -22.93
N TYR A 760 34.43 2.83 -22.96
CA TYR A 760 34.69 2.07 -24.19
C TYR A 760 33.44 1.26 -24.64
N PHE A 761 32.44 1.08 -23.77
CA PHE A 761 31.25 0.25 -23.97
C PHE A 761 29.95 1.02 -23.78
N ASP A 762 30.02 2.29 -23.46
CA ASP A 762 28.87 3.17 -23.32
C ASP A 762 28.28 3.47 -24.70
N ILE A 763 27.03 3.12 -24.89
CA ILE A 763 26.32 3.21 -26.18
C ILE A 763 26.27 4.66 -26.67
N LYS A 764 26.22 5.67 -25.79
CA LYS A 764 26.27 7.09 -26.21
C LYS A 764 27.54 7.42 -27.00
N ASN A 765 28.65 6.67 -26.78
CA ASN A 765 29.89 6.82 -27.48
C ASN A 765 29.94 6.13 -28.85
N PHE A 766 28.89 5.37 -29.22
CA PHE A 766 28.81 4.63 -30.47
C PHE A 766 27.88 5.27 -31.48
N THR A 767 26.74 5.78 -31.05
CA THR A 767 25.58 6.08 -31.89
C THR A 767 25.82 7.16 -32.93
N ASP A 768 26.80 8.04 -32.78
CA ASP A 768 27.20 9.01 -33.80
C ASP A 768 27.85 8.39 -35.05
N ARG A 769 28.16 7.08 -35.04
CA ARG A 769 28.76 6.30 -36.12
C ARG A 769 27.71 5.55 -36.96
N ILE A 770 26.44 5.48 -36.49
CA ILE A 770 25.37 4.78 -37.19
C ILE A 770 25.10 5.42 -38.55
N GLN A 771 25.04 4.60 -39.61
CA GLN A 771 24.83 5.04 -40.99
C GLN A 771 23.45 4.69 -41.54
N CYS A 772 22.66 3.88 -40.84
CA CYS A 772 21.32 3.45 -41.27
C CYS A 772 20.19 4.15 -40.50
N PRO A 773 18.94 4.15 -41.00
CA PRO A 773 17.78 4.63 -40.29
C PRO A 773 17.50 3.90 -39.01
N VAL A 774 16.94 4.63 -38.01
CA VAL A 774 16.67 4.10 -36.67
C VAL A 774 15.25 4.42 -36.21
N ILE A 775 14.54 3.43 -35.67
CA ILE A 775 13.37 3.65 -34.81
C ILE A 775 13.63 3.12 -33.42
N MET A 776 13.50 3.97 -32.40
CA MET A 776 13.68 3.55 -31.00
C MET A 776 12.32 3.56 -30.26
N ALA A 777 12.07 2.52 -29.45
CA ALA A 777 10.92 2.53 -28.54
C ALA A 777 11.36 2.60 -27.08
N ILE A 778 10.61 3.37 -26.29
CA ILE A 778 10.84 3.53 -24.85
C ILE A 778 9.57 3.30 -24.03
N GLY A 779 9.72 2.85 -22.79
CA GLY A 779 8.69 2.87 -21.77
C GLY A 779 8.93 4.08 -20.85
N LEU A 780 7.96 4.99 -20.76
CA LEU A 780 8.14 6.20 -19.95
C LEU A 780 8.35 5.91 -18.46
N GLN A 781 7.79 4.81 -17.97
CA GLN A 781 7.88 4.39 -16.58
C GLN A 781 8.99 3.35 -16.35
N ASP A 782 9.97 3.22 -17.26
CA ASP A 782 11.02 2.20 -17.18
C ASP A 782 12.03 2.49 -16.05
N PRO A 783 12.07 1.67 -14.98
CA PRO A 783 13.03 1.84 -13.90
C PRO A 783 14.37 1.12 -14.14
N VAL A 784 14.45 0.30 -15.19
CA VAL A 784 15.61 -0.55 -15.52
C VAL A 784 16.50 0.12 -16.57
N CYS A 785 15.89 0.60 -17.68
CA CYS A 785 16.56 1.38 -18.70
C CYS A 785 15.86 2.75 -18.83
N PRO A 786 16.13 3.67 -17.90
CA PRO A 786 15.42 4.95 -17.84
C PRO A 786 15.45 5.72 -19.17
N PRO A 787 14.31 6.32 -19.59
CA PRO A 787 14.25 7.07 -20.86
C PRO A 787 15.36 8.12 -21.02
N HIS A 788 15.77 8.78 -19.93
CA HIS A 788 16.87 9.73 -19.92
C HIS A 788 18.13 9.17 -20.60
N THR A 789 18.56 8.01 -20.14
CA THR A 789 19.78 7.37 -20.67
C THR A 789 19.60 6.91 -22.11
N ASN A 790 18.40 6.50 -22.48
CA ASN A 790 18.11 6.13 -23.87
C ASN A 790 18.25 7.33 -24.82
N PHE A 791 17.74 8.51 -24.41
CA PHE A 791 17.89 9.73 -25.20
C PHE A 791 19.31 10.28 -25.18
N ALA A 792 20.07 10.08 -24.11
CA ALA A 792 21.49 10.40 -24.06
C ALA A 792 22.29 9.71 -25.19
N ALA A 793 21.90 8.49 -25.55
CA ALA A 793 22.49 7.79 -26.69
C ALA A 793 21.82 8.16 -28.03
N TYR A 794 20.47 8.21 -28.08
CA TYR A 794 19.70 8.50 -29.29
C TYR A 794 20.04 9.86 -29.90
N ASN A 795 20.28 10.87 -29.08
CA ASN A 795 20.50 12.24 -29.55
C ASN A 795 21.81 12.40 -30.36
N HIS A 796 22.78 11.51 -30.21
CA HIS A 796 24.00 11.50 -31.03
C HIS A 796 23.84 10.91 -32.43
N ILE A 797 22.73 10.22 -32.73
CA ILE A 797 22.45 9.64 -34.06
C ILE A 797 22.25 10.78 -35.06
N LYS A 798 22.95 10.70 -36.20
CA LYS A 798 22.98 11.74 -37.26
C LYS A 798 22.15 11.39 -38.49
N THR A 799 21.76 10.11 -38.61
CA THR A 799 20.94 9.59 -39.69
C THR A 799 19.45 9.84 -39.45
N GLU A 800 18.60 9.44 -40.38
CA GLU A 800 17.15 9.40 -40.17
C GLU A 800 16.82 8.62 -38.91
N LYS A 801 16.08 9.25 -38.00
CA LYS A 801 15.73 8.63 -36.71
C LYS A 801 14.34 9.03 -36.27
N SER A 802 13.69 8.13 -35.58
CA SER A 802 12.39 8.36 -34.92
C SER A 802 12.30 7.57 -33.63
N TRP A 803 11.35 7.92 -32.80
CA TRP A 803 11.10 7.20 -31.56
C TRP A 803 9.61 7.09 -31.25
N ILE A 804 9.24 6.12 -30.41
CA ILE A 804 7.90 5.93 -29.88
C ILE A 804 7.98 5.77 -28.36
N CYS A 805 7.10 6.48 -27.66
CA CYS A 805 6.96 6.40 -26.22
C CYS A 805 5.67 5.67 -25.84
N TYR A 806 5.78 4.71 -24.94
CA TYR A 806 4.66 4.03 -24.30
C TYR A 806 4.49 4.59 -22.88
N PRO A 807 3.51 5.46 -22.63
CA PRO A 807 3.46 6.31 -21.42
C PRO A 807 3.23 5.52 -20.12
N LEU A 808 2.57 4.38 -20.21
CA LEU A 808 2.27 3.52 -19.04
C LEU A 808 3.20 2.28 -18.96
N SER A 809 4.10 2.12 -19.92
CA SER A 809 5.02 0.98 -19.93
C SER A 809 6.23 1.23 -19.05
N GLY A 810 6.60 0.20 -18.29
CA GLY A 810 7.92 0.05 -17.70
C GLY A 810 8.90 -0.60 -18.68
N HIS A 811 9.73 -1.53 -18.17
CA HIS A 811 10.75 -2.23 -18.96
C HIS A 811 10.20 -3.28 -19.94
N ASN A 812 8.90 -3.36 -20.11
CA ASN A 812 8.22 -4.36 -20.93
C ASN A 812 7.68 -3.79 -22.26
N VAL A 813 8.46 -2.99 -22.94
CA VAL A 813 8.09 -2.34 -24.23
C VAL A 813 7.69 -3.37 -25.28
N TRP A 814 8.35 -4.53 -25.32
CA TRP A 814 8.05 -5.61 -26.26
C TRP A 814 6.64 -6.22 -26.12
N GLN A 815 5.98 -6.01 -24.98
CA GLN A 815 4.60 -6.45 -24.72
C GLN A 815 3.55 -5.43 -25.18
N GLN A 816 3.97 -4.25 -25.61
CA GLN A 816 3.05 -3.21 -26.09
C GLN A 816 2.57 -3.57 -27.50
N GLU A 817 1.27 -3.74 -27.68
CA GLU A 817 0.67 -4.18 -28.96
C GLU A 817 1.09 -3.30 -30.16
N GLY A 818 1.30 -2.02 -29.96
CA GLY A 818 1.72 -1.09 -31.01
C GLY A 818 3.17 -1.24 -31.46
N TRP A 819 4.07 -1.80 -30.63
CA TRP A 819 5.50 -1.87 -30.97
C TRP A 819 5.83 -2.85 -32.12
N PRO A 820 5.33 -4.08 -32.15
CA PRO A 820 5.54 -4.97 -33.29
C PRO A 820 5.07 -4.37 -34.59
N VAL A 821 3.90 -3.74 -34.61
CA VAL A 821 3.33 -3.09 -35.81
C VAL A 821 4.20 -1.93 -36.27
N ALA A 822 4.55 -1.02 -35.38
CA ALA A 822 5.38 0.14 -35.72
C ALA A 822 6.77 -0.26 -36.25
N LYS A 823 7.34 -1.35 -35.70
CA LYS A 823 8.61 -1.92 -36.14
C LYS A 823 8.49 -2.54 -37.53
N GLU A 824 7.41 -3.27 -37.79
CA GLU A 824 7.12 -3.85 -39.12
C GLU A 824 6.93 -2.77 -40.17
N ASP A 825 6.06 -1.78 -39.91
CA ASP A 825 5.83 -0.60 -40.79
C ASP A 825 7.12 0.19 -41.08
N PHE A 826 8.01 0.24 -40.09
CA PHE A 826 9.29 0.91 -40.25
C PHE A 826 10.21 0.15 -41.21
N PHE A 827 10.37 -1.17 -41.01
CA PHE A 827 11.23 -1.99 -41.86
C PHE A 827 10.68 -2.16 -43.29
N GLU A 828 9.34 -2.17 -43.46
CA GLU A 828 8.72 -2.24 -44.79
C GLU A 828 9.16 -1.12 -45.74
N LYS A 829 9.53 0.04 -45.20
CA LYS A 829 10.04 1.18 -46.00
C LYS A 829 11.39 0.89 -46.67
N TYR A 830 12.11 -0.14 -46.15
CA TYR A 830 13.47 -0.46 -46.61
C TYR A 830 13.58 -1.88 -47.19
N LEU A 831 12.45 -2.63 -47.22
CA LEU A 831 12.33 -3.91 -47.93
C LEU A 831 12.24 -3.72 -49.44
#